data_4fdd0f1cf97159d51bb3f851c9b0b7ce
#
_entry.id   4fdd0f1cf97159d51bb3f851c9b0b7ce
#
_cell.length_a   1.000
_cell.length_b   1.000
_cell.length_c   1.000
_cell.angle_alpha   90.00
_cell.angle_beta   90.00
_cell.angle_gamma   90.00
#
_symmetry.space_group_name_H-M   'P 1'
#
loop_
_entity.id
_entity.type
_entity.pdbx_description
1 polymer ?
#
loop_
_entity_poly.entity_id
_entity_poly.type
_entity_poly.pdbx_seq_one_letter_code
_entity_poly.pdbx_strand_id
1 'polypeptide(L)'
;MCQTLLFTGRHFWNRKCRKKTWWQQEFAVFKCEATANSVTGHVCVNSNKPAGSGGSREIPRRVRRAWTLAAGWCALMFLIQVGRLNIALDFDTLWYGVRSQYIVAGGTGLYENPGLVGMVYVYSKGFEVLTLPLCDLASHSYLTFFNLWLAVLGIGAMVWNAVLLTGNRKQETEKKLTYHSVLPGIMAAVLSISVPGIMNMALTAKADLITWLLQLIMLGCFFQYIHVYENHWIFLSGAAGSYFLSLTMKPTSLVFSTAVFGMMGLYLLWFWFHERGAAADLFHHLVRLIGSLCLPFGALAGIWARTMKITGMPVTSVFTSIFAWFGFKMKYPFATSELPQNYQEESTLHVLARRIWQMLMQPQGEDMGHVILAWGTSLMAVLIVMLVLYGIFSKKGDEQSHIWNAALVIFFPFVIVSLISLSMLYQIDGNYFMLLYSMLILGACRAMVYFKKIGFYPLASKCLAPLLVLNLIVTAISSWAWTAGFSEIHLLNKGRVNHRAQEQARMEEKGNTLIWQEVSQDPENRVIAFGTHPYCLQFPCNVESYKDITSPWGNVELVNSPEAFETYMAYAKTDYVYAEAGYLGPGSWEWSLDLLREQIRRGSLTDLFFENGNMLARVSDTAVPEEEAQNNLEMFEQEYLFYDAEAQ
;
A
#
# COMPACT_ATOMS: atom_id res chain seq x y z
N MET A 1 1.20 9.40 -15.15
CA MET A 1 2.14 8.27 -15.05
C MET A 1 2.40 7.62 -16.41
N CYS A 2 1.43 7.11 -17.14
CA CYS A 2 1.65 6.64 -18.52
C CYS A 2 2.23 7.72 -19.45
N GLN A 3 1.78 8.97 -19.38
CA GLN A 3 2.34 10.05 -20.17
C GLN A 3 3.77 10.41 -19.74
N THR A 4 4.11 10.33 -18.46
CA THR A 4 5.47 10.59 -17.96
C THR A 4 6.41 9.47 -18.39
N LEU A 5 5.97 8.22 -18.35
CA LEU A 5 6.71 7.08 -18.87
C LEU A 5 6.79 7.07 -20.40
N LEU A 6 5.74 7.52 -21.11
CA LEU A 6 5.71 7.69 -22.56
C LEU A 6 6.47 8.93 -23.03
N PHE A 7 6.47 10.03 -22.27
CA PHE A 7 7.21 11.25 -22.61
C PHE A 7 8.72 11.06 -22.42
N THR A 8 9.13 10.39 -21.36
CA THR A 8 10.55 9.99 -21.18
C THR A 8 10.96 8.99 -22.26
N GLY A 9 10.11 8.05 -22.67
CA GLY A 9 10.36 7.10 -23.74
C GLY A 9 10.49 7.75 -25.13
N ARG A 10 9.64 8.72 -25.49
CA ARG A 10 9.68 9.40 -26.80
C ARG A 10 10.83 10.36 -26.99
N HIS A 11 11.28 11.09 -25.98
CA HIS A 11 12.46 11.95 -26.08
C HIS A 11 13.77 11.17 -26.20
N PHE A 12 13.82 9.94 -25.68
CA PHE A 12 14.95 9.04 -25.89
C PHE A 12 15.07 8.51 -27.31
N TRP A 13 13.95 8.39 -28.04
CA TRP A 13 13.95 7.81 -29.39
C TRP A 13 14.46 8.76 -30.48
N ASN A 14 14.40 10.08 -30.32
CA ASN A 14 14.63 11.04 -31.39
C ASN A 14 16.00 11.73 -31.41
N ARG A 15 16.96 11.38 -30.53
CA ARG A 15 18.35 11.84 -30.67
C ARG A 15 19.26 10.69 -31.07
N LYS A 16 19.85 10.80 -32.26
CA LYS A 16 20.97 9.99 -32.76
C LYS A 16 22.15 10.02 -31.77
N CYS A 17 22.09 9.24 -30.68
CA CYS A 17 23.26 8.92 -29.88
C CYS A 17 23.61 7.45 -30.11
N ARG A 18 24.71 7.18 -30.83
CA ARG A 18 25.28 5.87 -31.14
C ARG A 18 25.88 5.12 -29.93
N LYS A 19 25.45 5.38 -28.73
CA LYS A 19 25.79 4.54 -27.56
C LYS A 19 24.48 3.99 -26.99
N LYS A 20 24.26 2.70 -27.16
CA LYS A 20 23.18 1.99 -26.48
C LYS A 20 23.30 2.27 -24.99
N THR A 21 22.25 2.80 -24.39
CA THR A 21 22.20 3.04 -22.95
C THR A 21 22.25 1.69 -22.22
N TRP A 22 22.77 1.67 -20.99
CA TRP A 22 22.86 0.48 -20.15
C TRP A 22 21.53 -0.29 -20.08
N TRP A 23 20.41 0.37 -19.94
CA TRP A 23 19.07 -0.20 -19.99
C TRP A 23 18.78 -0.97 -21.29
N GLN A 24 19.18 -0.44 -22.43
CA GLN A 24 18.98 -1.15 -23.70
C GLN A 24 19.91 -2.36 -23.82
N GLN A 25 21.05 -2.34 -23.17
CA GLN A 25 21.98 -3.45 -23.12
C GLN A 25 21.50 -4.54 -22.14
N GLU A 26 21.02 -4.16 -20.96
CA GLU A 26 20.52 -5.11 -19.94
C GLU A 26 19.15 -5.69 -20.32
N PHE A 27 18.20 -4.86 -20.81
CA PHE A 27 16.94 -5.38 -21.34
C PHE A 27 17.10 -6.17 -22.65
N ALA A 28 18.10 -5.86 -23.48
CA ALA A 28 18.41 -6.68 -24.65
C ALA A 28 19.01 -8.03 -24.24
N VAL A 29 19.78 -8.09 -23.17
CA VAL A 29 20.25 -9.35 -22.57
C VAL A 29 19.06 -10.17 -22.04
N PHE A 30 18.13 -9.57 -21.33
CA PHE A 30 16.89 -10.24 -20.87
C PHE A 30 16.02 -10.72 -22.03
N LYS A 31 15.89 -9.92 -23.10
CA LYS A 31 15.09 -10.28 -24.28
C LYS A 31 15.77 -11.32 -25.16
N CYS A 32 17.11 -11.28 -25.30
CA CYS A 32 17.86 -12.32 -26.01
C CYS A 32 17.84 -13.67 -25.29
N GLU A 33 17.83 -13.69 -23.95
CA GLU A 33 17.77 -14.94 -23.20
C GLU A 33 16.38 -15.60 -23.22
N ALA A 34 15.31 -14.80 -23.29
CA ALA A 34 13.93 -15.33 -23.43
C ALA A 34 13.61 -15.80 -24.86
N THR A 35 14.28 -15.27 -25.89
CA THR A 35 14.05 -15.61 -27.30
C THR A 35 15.11 -16.52 -27.92
N ALA A 36 16.17 -16.85 -27.21
CA ALA A 36 17.31 -17.64 -27.73
C ALA A 36 16.97 -19.10 -28.07
N ASN A 37 15.73 -19.54 -27.92
CA ASN A 37 15.28 -20.85 -28.38
C ASN A 37 14.52 -20.85 -29.69
N SER A 38 14.40 -19.74 -30.43
CA SER A 38 13.57 -19.74 -31.62
C SER A 38 13.99 -18.89 -32.82
N VAL A 39 15.11 -18.16 -32.85
CA VAL A 39 15.48 -17.44 -34.10
C VAL A 39 17.01 -17.32 -34.24
N THR A 40 17.53 -18.02 -35.23
CA THR A 40 18.83 -17.77 -35.87
C THR A 40 18.75 -16.49 -36.70
N GLY A 41 19.30 -15.40 -36.22
CA GLY A 41 19.34 -14.13 -36.96
C GLY A 41 20.71 -13.45 -36.86
N HIS A 42 21.35 -13.25 -37.99
CA HIS A 42 22.68 -12.66 -38.19
C HIS A 42 22.82 -11.26 -37.56
N VAL A 43 23.77 -11.12 -36.66
CA VAL A 43 24.26 -9.79 -36.21
C VAL A 43 25.60 -9.55 -36.92
N CYS A 44 25.62 -8.62 -37.84
CA CYS A 44 26.86 -8.12 -38.44
C CYS A 44 27.72 -7.37 -37.37
N VAL A 45 28.77 -8.00 -36.95
CA VAL A 45 29.83 -7.36 -36.17
C VAL A 45 31.06 -7.17 -37.07
N ASN A 46 31.31 -5.93 -37.42
CA ASN A 46 32.58 -5.55 -38.04
C ASN A 46 33.72 -5.68 -37.02
N SER A 47 34.46 -6.77 -37.03
CA SER A 47 35.69 -6.90 -36.24
C SER A 47 36.77 -7.58 -37.12
N ASN A 48 37.77 -6.77 -37.48
CA ASN A 48 39.06 -7.28 -37.97
C ASN A 48 39.84 -7.92 -36.80
N LYS A 49 39.44 -9.09 -36.34
CA LYS A 49 40.27 -10.01 -35.54
C LYS A 49 39.94 -11.44 -35.94
N PRO A 50 40.95 -12.33 -36.03
CA PRO A 50 40.75 -13.67 -36.55
C PRO A 50 39.79 -14.48 -35.66
N ALA A 51 38.91 -15.21 -36.35
CA ALA A 51 37.91 -16.06 -35.75
C ALA A 51 38.53 -17.25 -34.99
N GLY A 52 38.60 -17.09 -33.68
CA GLY A 52 38.77 -18.21 -32.74
C GLY A 52 37.40 -18.66 -32.27
N SER A 53 37.00 -19.84 -32.63
CA SER A 53 35.88 -20.67 -32.18
C SER A 53 34.75 -19.94 -31.46
N GLY A 54 33.62 -19.73 -32.11
CA GLY A 54 32.35 -19.24 -31.53
C GLY A 54 31.76 -20.26 -30.56
N GLY A 55 32.29 -20.31 -29.37
CA GLY A 55 31.64 -20.97 -28.25
C GLY A 55 30.44 -20.13 -27.81
N SER A 56 29.23 -20.64 -27.95
CA SER A 56 28.05 -20.12 -27.32
C SER A 56 28.38 -19.92 -25.84
N ARG A 57 28.26 -18.67 -25.32
CA ARG A 57 28.54 -18.38 -23.90
C ARG A 57 27.47 -19.06 -23.04
N GLU A 58 27.71 -20.32 -22.66
CA GLU A 58 26.81 -21.03 -21.75
C GLU A 58 26.83 -20.33 -20.37
N ILE A 59 25.63 -19.98 -19.91
CA ILE A 59 25.42 -19.52 -18.53
C ILE A 59 25.86 -20.65 -17.59
N PRO A 60 26.74 -20.36 -16.60
CA PRO A 60 27.21 -21.40 -15.68
C PRO A 60 26.03 -22.17 -15.08
N ARG A 61 26.10 -23.51 -15.07
CA ARG A 61 25.00 -24.40 -14.60
C ARG A 61 24.48 -23.99 -13.20
N ARG A 62 25.38 -23.51 -12.32
CA ARG A 62 24.99 -23.02 -10.96
C ARG A 62 24.11 -21.78 -11.03
N VAL A 63 24.39 -20.83 -11.91
CA VAL A 63 23.59 -19.61 -12.09
C VAL A 63 22.20 -19.98 -12.64
N ARG A 64 22.16 -20.83 -13.66
CA ARG A 64 20.91 -21.32 -14.22
C ARG A 64 20.05 -22.02 -13.17
N ARG A 65 20.62 -22.91 -12.35
CA ARG A 65 19.89 -23.58 -11.26
C ARG A 65 19.35 -22.59 -10.22
N ALA A 66 20.15 -21.60 -9.81
CA ALA A 66 19.71 -20.58 -8.85
C ALA A 66 18.54 -19.76 -9.40
N TRP A 67 18.61 -19.35 -10.66
CA TRP A 67 17.51 -18.65 -11.33
C TRP A 67 16.25 -19.52 -11.43
N THR A 68 16.38 -20.80 -11.81
CA THR A 68 15.24 -21.71 -11.90
C THR A 68 14.57 -21.89 -10.55
N LEU A 69 15.34 -22.05 -9.47
CA LEU A 69 14.79 -22.19 -8.12
C LEU A 69 14.13 -20.89 -7.65
N ALA A 70 14.75 -19.73 -7.89
CA ALA A 70 14.16 -18.44 -7.56
C ALA A 70 12.87 -18.18 -8.34
N ALA A 71 12.87 -18.44 -9.65
CA ALA A 71 11.68 -18.31 -10.48
C ALA A 71 10.56 -19.27 -10.03
N GLY A 72 10.92 -20.51 -9.68
CA GLY A 72 9.97 -21.48 -9.13
C GLY A 72 9.37 -21.02 -7.81
N TRP A 73 10.19 -20.47 -6.90
CA TRP A 73 9.72 -19.89 -5.65
C TRP A 73 8.79 -18.70 -5.87
N CYS A 74 9.19 -17.76 -6.72
CA CYS A 74 8.35 -16.62 -7.08
C CYS A 74 7.01 -17.06 -7.69
N ALA A 75 7.06 -18.04 -8.61
CA ALA A 75 5.85 -18.60 -9.22
C ALA A 75 4.93 -19.25 -8.18
N LEU A 76 5.49 -19.99 -7.21
CA LEU A 76 4.72 -20.58 -6.11
C LEU A 76 4.02 -19.52 -5.28
N MET A 77 4.75 -18.47 -4.86
CA MET A 77 4.19 -17.40 -4.04
C MET A 77 3.11 -16.63 -4.79
N PHE A 78 3.30 -16.32 -6.08
CA PHE A 78 2.26 -15.71 -6.91
C PHE A 78 1.06 -16.64 -7.11
N LEU A 79 1.27 -17.94 -7.28
CA LEU A 79 0.18 -18.91 -7.40
C LEU A 79 -0.68 -18.94 -6.13
N ILE A 80 -0.07 -18.86 -4.96
CA ILE A 80 -0.78 -18.73 -3.67
C ILE A 80 -1.67 -17.47 -3.70
N GLN A 81 -1.16 -16.35 -4.20
CA GLN A 81 -1.87 -15.07 -4.22
C GLN A 81 -3.01 -15.03 -5.26
N VAL A 82 -2.84 -15.70 -6.40
CA VAL A 82 -3.83 -15.70 -7.50
C VAL A 82 -5.22 -16.16 -7.06
N GLY A 83 -5.30 -16.99 -6.01
CA GLY A 83 -6.57 -17.49 -5.49
C GLY A 83 -7.59 -16.43 -5.09
N ARG A 84 -7.16 -15.19 -4.82
CA ARG A 84 -8.02 -14.11 -4.32
C ARG A 84 -8.10 -12.88 -5.22
N LEU A 85 -7.64 -12.97 -6.46
CA LEU A 85 -7.49 -11.80 -7.32
C LEU A 85 -8.77 -10.99 -7.55
N ASN A 86 -9.91 -11.62 -7.52
CA ASN A 86 -11.20 -10.97 -7.77
C ASN A 86 -12.12 -10.96 -6.55
N ILE A 87 -11.58 -11.20 -5.36
CA ILE A 87 -12.34 -11.23 -4.11
C ILE A 87 -11.65 -10.34 -3.08
N ALA A 88 -12.35 -9.34 -2.60
CA ALA A 88 -11.90 -8.51 -1.49
C ALA A 88 -12.33 -9.15 -0.16
N LEU A 89 -11.38 -9.48 0.70
CA LEU A 89 -11.64 -10.14 1.98
C LEU A 89 -10.99 -9.45 3.18
N ASP A 90 -10.03 -8.55 2.95
CA ASP A 90 -9.39 -7.85 4.05
C ASP A 90 -10.27 -6.68 4.55
N PHE A 91 -10.17 -6.44 5.83
CA PHE A 91 -10.95 -5.44 6.56
C PHE A 91 -10.88 -4.05 5.89
N ASP A 92 -9.68 -3.55 5.62
CA ASP A 92 -9.48 -2.21 5.04
C ASP A 92 -9.96 -2.11 3.60
N THR A 93 -9.85 -3.18 2.81
CA THR A 93 -10.38 -3.21 1.44
C THR A 93 -11.90 -3.12 1.46
N LEU A 94 -12.56 -3.86 2.37
CA LEU A 94 -14.01 -3.79 2.55
C LEU A 94 -14.43 -2.43 3.13
N TRP A 95 -13.65 -1.90 4.07
CA TRP A 95 -13.95 -0.63 4.73
C TRP A 95 -13.84 0.55 3.76
N TYR A 96 -12.65 0.87 3.25
CA TYR A 96 -12.44 2.06 2.44
C TYR A 96 -11.86 1.80 1.05
N GLY A 97 -11.18 0.69 0.82
CA GLY A 97 -10.52 0.42 -0.45
C GLY A 97 -11.48 0.43 -1.62
N VAL A 98 -12.57 -0.34 -1.53
CA VAL A 98 -13.61 -0.36 -2.56
C VAL A 98 -14.59 0.82 -2.42
N ARG A 99 -14.90 1.24 -1.19
CA ARG A 99 -15.84 2.37 -0.95
C ARG A 99 -15.31 3.68 -1.53
N SER A 100 -14.00 3.96 -1.38
CA SER A 100 -13.38 5.17 -1.93
C SER A 100 -13.57 5.35 -3.44
N GLN A 101 -13.82 4.28 -4.19
CA GLN A 101 -14.06 4.35 -5.63
C GLN A 101 -15.39 5.03 -5.94
N TYR A 102 -16.43 4.82 -5.13
CA TYR A 102 -17.72 5.49 -5.31
C TYR A 102 -17.61 7.00 -5.14
N ILE A 103 -16.69 7.49 -4.29
CA ILE A 103 -16.45 8.93 -4.10
C ILE A 103 -15.88 9.58 -5.37
N VAL A 104 -14.97 8.87 -6.05
CA VAL A 104 -14.26 9.43 -7.21
C VAL A 104 -15.02 9.19 -8.51
N ALA A 105 -15.70 8.07 -8.63
CA ALA A 105 -16.45 7.67 -9.82
C ALA A 105 -17.92 8.14 -9.80
N GLY A 106 -18.46 8.47 -8.63
CA GLY A 106 -19.83 8.97 -8.47
C GLY A 106 -20.00 10.42 -8.87
N GLY A 107 -21.25 10.90 -8.85
CA GLY A 107 -21.64 12.23 -9.28
C GLY A 107 -21.10 13.39 -8.46
N THR A 108 -20.64 13.13 -7.22
CA THR A 108 -20.08 14.17 -6.33
C THR A 108 -18.70 14.67 -6.76
N GLY A 109 -17.97 13.87 -7.53
CA GLY A 109 -16.65 14.25 -8.03
C GLY A 109 -15.54 14.29 -6.98
N LEU A 110 -14.34 14.63 -7.44
CA LEU A 110 -13.13 14.59 -6.62
C LEU A 110 -13.07 15.72 -5.56
N TYR A 111 -13.64 16.87 -5.86
CA TYR A 111 -13.53 18.09 -5.04
C TYR A 111 -14.75 18.39 -4.18
N GLU A 112 -15.73 17.51 -4.17
CA GLU A 112 -16.92 17.64 -3.33
C GLU A 112 -16.79 16.77 -2.07
N ASN A 113 -17.47 17.22 -1.01
CA ASN A 113 -17.55 16.42 0.20
C ASN A 113 -18.53 15.28 -0.03
N PRO A 114 -18.12 14.02 0.13
CA PRO A 114 -19.02 12.88 0.03
C PRO A 114 -20.07 12.82 1.16
N GLY A 115 -19.96 13.70 2.17
CA GLY A 115 -20.83 13.67 3.35
C GLY A 115 -20.38 12.67 4.41
N LEU A 116 -19.39 11.85 4.14
CA LEU A 116 -18.89 10.84 5.05
C LEU A 116 -17.80 11.41 5.95
N VAL A 117 -17.81 11.06 7.24
CA VAL A 117 -16.84 11.56 8.24
C VAL A 117 -15.61 10.70 8.38
N GLY A 118 -15.65 9.44 7.98
CA GLY A 118 -14.49 8.58 8.09
C GLY A 118 -13.26 9.23 7.46
N MET A 119 -12.21 9.44 8.25
CA MET A 119 -10.98 10.11 7.80
C MET A 119 -10.40 9.46 6.56
N VAL A 120 -10.62 8.15 6.39
CA VAL A 120 -10.17 7.38 5.23
C VAL A 120 -10.81 7.84 3.91
N TYR A 121 -12.03 8.37 3.94
CA TYR A 121 -12.71 8.89 2.74
C TYR A 121 -12.12 10.22 2.27
N VAL A 122 -11.49 10.95 3.18
CA VAL A 122 -10.85 12.25 2.88
C VAL A 122 -9.33 12.15 2.79
N TYR A 123 -8.75 10.97 2.93
CA TYR A 123 -7.34 10.74 2.66
C TYR A 123 -6.95 11.15 1.25
N SER A 124 -5.65 11.28 1.01
CA SER A 124 -5.09 11.51 -0.31
C SER A 124 -5.67 10.52 -1.32
N LYS A 125 -6.22 11.02 -2.43
CA LYS A 125 -6.95 10.24 -3.45
C LYS A 125 -6.13 9.95 -4.71
N GLY A 126 -4.80 9.97 -4.61
CA GLY A 126 -3.94 9.71 -5.76
C GLY A 126 -4.06 8.31 -6.34
N PHE A 127 -4.28 7.30 -5.49
CA PHE A 127 -4.47 5.92 -5.92
C PHE A 127 -5.78 5.74 -6.70
N GLU A 128 -6.86 6.29 -6.16
CA GLU A 128 -8.19 6.22 -6.78
C GLU A 128 -8.21 6.98 -8.12
N VAL A 129 -7.63 8.18 -8.17
CA VAL A 129 -7.49 8.94 -9.43
C VAL A 129 -6.63 8.18 -10.46
N LEU A 130 -5.57 7.50 -10.00
CA LEU A 130 -4.72 6.69 -10.88
C LEU A 130 -5.47 5.48 -11.46
N THR A 131 -6.33 4.86 -10.68
CA THR A 131 -7.10 3.68 -11.07
C THR A 131 -8.43 4.01 -11.77
N LEU A 132 -8.90 5.25 -11.71
CA LEU A 132 -10.16 5.69 -12.31
C LEU A 132 -10.35 5.26 -13.79
N PRO A 133 -9.33 5.32 -14.67
CA PRO A 133 -9.49 4.86 -16.05
C PRO A 133 -9.78 3.35 -16.20
N LEU A 134 -9.57 2.58 -15.15
CA LEU A 134 -9.81 1.13 -15.08
C LEU A 134 -11.08 0.80 -14.30
N CYS A 135 -11.79 1.83 -13.80
CA CYS A 135 -12.87 1.67 -12.84
C CYS A 135 -13.99 0.77 -13.37
N ASP A 136 -14.28 -0.27 -12.61
CA ASP A 136 -15.44 -1.14 -12.77
C ASP A 136 -16.10 -1.32 -11.40
N LEU A 137 -17.10 -0.50 -11.10
CA LEU A 137 -17.83 -0.55 -9.84
C LEU A 137 -18.67 -1.81 -9.69
N ALA A 138 -18.89 -2.56 -10.77
CA ALA A 138 -19.65 -3.81 -10.69
C ALA A 138 -18.85 -4.95 -10.06
N SER A 139 -17.52 -4.97 -10.23
CA SER A 139 -16.71 -6.10 -9.75
C SER A 139 -15.59 -5.72 -8.79
N HIS A 140 -15.08 -4.48 -8.86
CA HIS A 140 -13.86 -4.00 -8.17
C HIS A 140 -12.59 -4.83 -8.41
N SER A 141 -12.64 -5.85 -9.28
CA SER A 141 -11.52 -6.75 -9.55
C SER A 141 -10.29 -6.02 -10.11
N TYR A 142 -10.50 -4.90 -10.81
CA TYR A 142 -9.42 -4.09 -11.35
C TYR A 142 -8.45 -3.59 -10.27
N LEU A 143 -8.90 -3.37 -9.05
CA LEU A 143 -8.06 -2.89 -7.93
C LEU A 143 -7.07 -3.97 -7.49
N THR A 144 -7.56 -5.20 -7.28
CA THR A 144 -6.71 -6.32 -6.86
C THR A 144 -5.75 -6.75 -7.98
N PHE A 145 -6.20 -6.77 -9.23
CA PHE A 145 -5.32 -7.00 -10.39
C PHE A 145 -4.25 -5.92 -10.54
N PHE A 146 -4.62 -4.65 -10.35
CA PHE A 146 -3.69 -3.54 -10.42
C PHE A 146 -2.63 -3.63 -9.31
N ASN A 147 -3.03 -3.94 -8.09
CA ASN A 147 -2.10 -4.12 -6.96
C ASN A 147 -1.17 -5.32 -7.16
N LEU A 148 -1.65 -6.43 -7.69
CA LEU A 148 -0.77 -7.54 -8.06
C LEU A 148 0.29 -7.11 -9.09
N TRP A 149 -0.09 -6.32 -10.09
CA TRP A 149 0.84 -5.75 -11.05
C TRP A 149 1.86 -4.81 -10.40
N LEU A 150 1.44 -3.99 -9.45
CA LEU A 150 2.33 -3.13 -8.67
C LEU A 150 3.33 -3.94 -7.84
N ALA A 151 2.91 -5.08 -7.29
CA ALA A 151 3.82 -5.99 -6.58
C ALA A 151 4.92 -6.53 -7.51
N VAL A 152 4.59 -6.93 -8.74
CA VAL A 152 5.57 -7.36 -9.75
C VAL A 152 6.57 -6.24 -10.06
N LEU A 153 6.08 -5.02 -10.27
CA LEU A 153 6.94 -3.86 -10.53
C LEU A 153 7.81 -3.50 -9.33
N GLY A 154 7.26 -3.61 -8.10
CA GLY A 154 8.00 -3.37 -6.87
C GLY A 154 9.14 -4.37 -6.65
N ILE A 155 8.90 -5.65 -6.94
CA ILE A 155 9.96 -6.68 -6.91
C ILE A 155 11.03 -6.35 -7.96
N GLY A 156 10.64 -5.92 -9.16
CA GLY A 156 11.58 -5.44 -10.17
C GLY A 156 12.43 -4.26 -9.69
N ALA A 157 11.82 -3.30 -8.99
CA ALA A 157 12.51 -2.17 -8.39
C ALA A 157 13.46 -2.61 -7.25
N MET A 158 13.08 -3.62 -6.46
CA MET A 158 13.97 -4.23 -5.46
C MET A 158 15.20 -4.86 -6.08
N VAL A 159 15.01 -5.65 -7.16
CA VAL A 159 16.13 -6.23 -7.93
C VAL A 159 17.06 -5.14 -8.44
N TRP A 160 16.51 -4.08 -9.03
CA TRP A 160 17.29 -2.94 -9.52
C TRP A 160 18.11 -2.28 -8.42
N ASN A 161 17.50 -1.95 -7.29
CA ASN A 161 18.19 -1.36 -6.14
C ASN A 161 19.30 -2.28 -5.60
N ALA A 162 19.05 -3.60 -5.49
CA ALA A 162 20.03 -4.56 -5.02
C ALA A 162 21.26 -4.65 -5.95
N VAL A 163 21.03 -4.63 -7.26
CA VAL A 163 22.11 -4.63 -8.25
C VAL A 163 22.95 -3.34 -8.15
N LEU A 164 22.32 -2.17 -8.01
CA LEU A 164 23.01 -0.90 -7.83
C LEU A 164 23.88 -0.86 -6.56
N LEU A 165 23.34 -1.32 -5.43
CA LEU A 165 24.04 -1.32 -4.14
C LEU A 165 25.22 -2.30 -4.07
N THR A 166 25.19 -3.35 -4.90
CA THR A 166 26.20 -4.43 -4.86
C THR A 166 27.15 -4.39 -6.05
N GLY A 167 26.82 -3.63 -7.10
CA GLY A 167 27.62 -3.48 -8.31
C GLY A 167 28.99 -2.85 -8.03
N ASN A 168 30.03 -3.36 -8.69
CA ASN A 168 31.37 -2.81 -8.62
C ASN A 168 31.70 -2.16 -9.97
N ARG A 169 31.99 -0.85 -9.99
CA ARG A 169 32.25 -0.04 -11.20
C ARG A 169 33.37 -0.64 -12.09
N LYS A 170 34.34 -1.34 -11.48
CA LYS A 170 35.47 -1.98 -12.20
C LYS A 170 35.04 -3.24 -12.98
N GLN A 171 33.93 -3.90 -12.63
CA GLN A 171 33.47 -5.10 -13.35
C GLN A 171 32.61 -4.82 -14.58
N GLU A 172 32.08 -3.59 -14.72
CA GLU A 172 31.27 -3.21 -15.90
C GLU A 172 32.08 -3.14 -17.20
N THR A 173 33.38 -2.99 -17.13
CA THR A 173 34.26 -3.01 -18.30
C THR A 173 34.48 -4.41 -18.88
N GLU A 174 34.31 -5.44 -18.06
CA GLU A 174 34.44 -6.83 -18.49
C GLU A 174 33.04 -7.47 -18.66
N LYS A 175 32.29 -7.20 -19.65
CA LYS A 175 30.97 -7.74 -20.09
C LYS A 175 30.67 -9.24 -19.77
N LYS A 176 31.12 -9.80 -18.67
CA LYS A 176 30.85 -11.19 -18.25
C LYS A 176 29.76 -11.23 -17.20
N LEU A 177 28.59 -11.73 -17.57
CA LEU A 177 27.54 -12.10 -16.61
C LEU A 177 28.08 -13.20 -15.70
N THR A 178 28.46 -12.86 -14.48
CA THR A 178 28.95 -13.81 -13.50
C THR A 178 27.87 -14.11 -12.48
N TYR A 179 27.93 -15.29 -11.84
CA TYR A 179 27.04 -15.61 -10.72
C TYR A 179 27.02 -14.51 -9.63
N HIS A 180 28.11 -13.76 -9.52
CA HIS A 180 28.27 -12.70 -8.52
C HIS A 180 27.45 -11.45 -8.81
N SER A 181 27.26 -11.09 -10.08
CA SER A 181 26.47 -9.93 -10.47
C SER A 181 24.96 -10.19 -10.40
N VAL A 182 24.56 -11.45 -10.42
CA VAL A 182 23.15 -11.86 -10.48
C VAL A 182 22.57 -12.25 -9.11
N LEU A 183 23.42 -12.78 -8.22
CA LEU A 183 22.99 -13.25 -6.90
C LEU A 183 22.22 -12.20 -6.06
N PRO A 184 22.64 -10.92 -6.00
CA PRO A 184 21.90 -9.92 -5.24
C PRO A 184 20.47 -9.70 -5.76
N GLY A 185 20.29 -9.68 -7.08
CA GLY A 185 18.99 -9.54 -7.69
C GLY A 185 18.06 -10.72 -7.39
N ILE A 186 18.58 -11.96 -7.51
CA ILE A 186 17.84 -13.17 -7.14
C ILE A 186 17.44 -13.10 -5.67
N MET A 187 18.38 -12.78 -4.78
CA MET A 187 18.14 -12.70 -3.36
C MET A 187 17.08 -11.63 -3.03
N ALA A 188 17.18 -10.44 -3.63
CA ALA A 188 16.20 -9.38 -3.46
C ALA A 188 14.80 -9.80 -3.89
N ALA A 189 14.66 -10.46 -5.05
CA ALA A 189 13.37 -10.97 -5.53
C ALA A 189 12.77 -12.00 -4.57
N VAL A 190 13.55 -13.05 -4.22
CA VAL A 190 13.08 -14.15 -3.37
C VAL A 190 12.70 -13.65 -1.97
N LEU A 191 13.52 -12.80 -1.37
CA LEU A 191 13.26 -12.27 -0.04
C LEU A 191 12.06 -11.32 -0.02
N SER A 192 11.93 -10.43 -1.02
CA SER A 192 10.81 -9.49 -1.08
C SER A 192 9.47 -10.20 -1.20
N ILE A 193 9.40 -11.21 -2.09
CA ILE A 193 8.16 -11.99 -2.29
C ILE A 193 7.84 -12.91 -1.10
N SER A 194 8.81 -13.11 -0.20
CA SER A 194 8.66 -13.96 0.98
C SER A 194 8.29 -13.19 2.25
N VAL A 195 8.11 -11.88 2.17
CA VAL A 195 7.67 -11.06 3.31
C VAL A 195 6.16 -10.86 3.25
N PRO A 196 5.36 -11.40 4.21
CA PRO A 196 3.91 -11.26 4.20
C PRO A 196 3.44 -9.80 4.15
N GLY A 197 4.08 -8.91 4.91
CA GLY A 197 3.79 -7.47 4.90
C GLY A 197 4.00 -6.77 3.54
N ILE A 198 4.70 -7.39 2.60
CA ILE A 198 4.83 -6.93 1.21
C ILE A 198 3.82 -7.65 0.31
N MET A 199 3.82 -8.98 0.34
CA MET A 199 3.07 -9.77 -0.64
C MET A 199 1.57 -9.80 -0.38
N ASN A 200 1.14 -9.80 0.88
CA ASN A 200 -0.29 -9.82 1.17
C ASN A 200 -0.98 -8.52 0.72
N MET A 201 -0.24 -7.41 0.61
CA MET A 201 -0.76 -6.18 0.03
C MET A 201 -1.11 -6.29 -1.46
N ALA A 202 -0.59 -7.29 -2.17
CA ALA A 202 -0.91 -7.53 -3.58
C ALA A 202 -2.39 -7.87 -3.82
N LEU A 203 -3.11 -8.31 -2.79
CA LEU A 203 -4.51 -8.73 -2.86
C LEU A 203 -5.47 -7.71 -2.26
N THR A 204 -4.98 -6.56 -1.84
CA THR A 204 -5.79 -5.50 -1.25
C THR A 204 -6.15 -4.44 -2.29
N ALA A 205 -7.18 -3.65 -2.00
CA ALA A 205 -7.54 -2.47 -2.80
C ALA A 205 -6.98 -1.19 -2.16
N LYS A 206 -5.71 -1.23 -1.71
CA LYS A 206 -5.08 -0.15 -0.93
C LYS A 206 -3.90 0.48 -1.65
N ALA A 207 -3.57 1.71 -1.27
CA ALA A 207 -2.49 2.51 -1.87
C ALA A 207 -1.07 2.12 -1.39
N ASP A 208 -0.92 1.06 -0.58
CA ASP A 208 0.35 0.68 0.04
C ASP A 208 1.40 0.28 -0.99
N LEU A 209 1.05 -0.56 -1.95
CA LEU A 209 1.98 -1.05 -2.96
C LEU A 209 2.44 0.03 -3.95
N ILE A 210 1.56 0.93 -4.37
CA ILE A 210 1.98 2.05 -5.24
C ILE A 210 2.90 3.00 -4.47
N THR A 211 2.62 3.24 -3.19
CA THR A 211 3.48 4.04 -2.31
C THR A 211 4.86 3.40 -2.19
N TRP A 212 4.92 2.12 -1.87
CA TRP A 212 6.15 1.35 -1.78
C TRP A 212 6.94 1.34 -3.10
N LEU A 213 6.28 1.11 -4.24
CA LEU A 213 6.92 1.16 -5.56
C LEU A 213 7.53 2.54 -5.83
N LEU A 214 6.82 3.62 -5.54
CA LEU A 214 7.32 4.98 -5.72
C LEU A 214 8.53 5.26 -4.81
N GLN A 215 8.51 4.78 -3.56
CA GLN A 215 9.65 4.88 -2.65
C GLN A 215 10.86 4.10 -3.16
N LEU A 216 10.68 2.92 -3.73
CA LEU A 216 11.76 2.14 -4.33
C LEU A 216 12.32 2.78 -5.61
N ILE A 217 11.46 3.37 -6.45
CA ILE A 217 11.89 4.12 -7.63
C ILE A 217 12.67 5.36 -7.20
N MET A 218 12.22 6.06 -6.15
CA MET A 218 12.93 7.21 -5.57
C MET A 218 14.35 6.82 -5.15
N LEU A 219 14.51 5.72 -4.39
CA LEU A 219 15.82 5.18 -3.98
C LEU A 219 16.68 4.79 -5.19
N GLY A 220 16.11 4.00 -6.10
CA GLY A 220 16.83 3.51 -7.28
C GLY A 220 17.31 4.63 -8.19
N CYS A 221 16.47 5.63 -8.44
CA CYS A 221 16.84 6.81 -9.19
C CYS A 221 17.96 7.60 -8.51
N PHE A 222 17.87 7.76 -7.18
CA PHE A 222 18.91 8.43 -6.42
C PHE A 222 20.25 7.68 -6.46
N PHE A 223 20.25 6.36 -6.24
CA PHE A 223 21.46 5.54 -6.32
C PHE A 223 22.04 5.53 -7.74
N GLN A 224 21.19 5.50 -8.76
CA GLN A 224 21.64 5.59 -10.15
C GLN A 224 22.30 6.93 -10.44
N TYR A 225 21.77 8.04 -9.89
CA TYR A 225 22.39 9.35 -10.02
C TYR A 225 23.78 9.39 -9.39
N ILE A 226 23.96 8.83 -8.19
CA ILE A 226 25.27 8.74 -7.51
C ILE A 226 26.24 7.86 -8.29
N HIS A 227 25.74 6.80 -8.94
CA HIS A 227 26.56 5.85 -9.68
C HIS A 227 27.07 6.41 -11.01
N VAL A 228 26.22 7.10 -11.76
CA VAL A 228 26.49 7.61 -13.12
C VAL A 228 26.38 9.13 -13.15
N TYR A 229 27.28 9.80 -12.49
CA TYR A 229 27.15 11.23 -12.26
C TYR A 229 27.47 12.17 -13.45
N GLU A 230 27.69 11.66 -14.66
CA GLU A 230 27.84 12.49 -15.83
C GLU A 230 26.49 12.84 -16.48
N ASN A 231 25.95 14.04 -16.17
CA ASN A 231 24.78 14.66 -16.83
C ASN A 231 23.41 13.94 -16.77
N HIS A 232 23.16 13.14 -15.76
CA HIS A 232 21.91 12.42 -15.65
C HIS A 232 20.91 13.04 -14.66
N TRP A 233 20.67 14.35 -14.78
CA TRP A 233 19.65 15.08 -13.99
C TRP A 233 18.27 14.40 -14.03
N ILE A 234 17.97 13.60 -15.05
CA ILE A 234 16.72 12.86 -15.20
C ILE A 234 16.49 11.87 -14.04
N PHE A 235 17.54 11.33 -13.45
CA PHE A 235 17.41 10.45 -12.28
C PHE A 235 17.06 11.26 -11.02
N LEU A 236 17.55 12.48 -10.87
CA LEU A 236 17.10 13.37 -9.80
C LEU A 236 15.62 13.74 -9.98
N SER A 237 15.20 14.00 -11.21
CA SER A 237 13.79 14.23 -11.54
C SER A 237 12.94 13.01 -11.23
N GLY A 238 13.43 11.81 -11.55
CA GLY A 238 12.76 10.56 -11.22
C GLY A 238 12.61 10.36 -9.71
N ALA A 239 13.67 10.65 -8.94
CA ALA A 239 13.64 10.56 -7.48
C ALA A 239 12.65 11.56 -6.87
N ALA A 240 12.76 12.85 -7.22
CA ALA A 240 11.89 13.89 -6.69
C ALA A 240 10.43 13.75 -7.18
N GLY A 241 10.23 13.37 -8.45
CA GLY A 241 8.90 13.09 -9.00
C GLY A 241 8.22 11.93 -8.26
N SER A 242 8.94 10.85 -7.98
CA SER A 242 8.43 9.72 -7.20
C SER A 242 8.11 10.10 -5.76
N TYR A 243 8.91 10.98 -5.15
CA TYR A 243 8.62 11.56 -3.84
C TYR A 243 7.28 12.30 -3.85
N PHE A 244 7.10 13.31 -4.72
CA PHE A 244 5.86 14.07 -4.76
C PHE A 244 4.64 13.19 -5.08
N LEU A 245 4.77 12.23 -6.00
CA LEU A 245 3.68 11.29 -6.30
C LEU A 245 3.37 10.38 -5.09
N SER A 246 4.37 9.95 -4.32
CA SER A 246 4.11 9.13 -3.13
C SER A 246 3.26 9.86 -2.09
N LEU A 247 3.42 11.18 -1.96
CA LEU A 247 2.63 12.02 -1.06
C LEU A 247 1.16 12.15 -1.49
N THR A 248 0.85 11.87 -2.76
CA THR A 248 -0.55 11.85 -3.24
C THR A 248 -1.26 10.55 -2.92
N MET A 249 -0.53 9.47 -2.63
CA MET A 249 -1.09 8.12 -2.49
C MET A 249 -1.60 7.82 -1.09
N LYS A 250 -0.80 8.14 -0.07
CA LYS A 250 -1.13 7.79 1.32
C LYS A 250 -0.59 8.84 2.30
N PRO A 251 -1.34 9.24 3.35
CA PRO A 251 -0.87 10.24 4.32
C PRO A 251 0.44 9.86 5.02
N THR A 252 0.65 8.57 5.35
CA THR A 252 1.88 8.08 6.00
C THR A 252 3.14 8.30 5.15
N SER A 253 3.01 8.51 3.84
CA SER A 253 4.13 8.89 2.97
C SER A 253 4.75 10.22 3.37
N LEU A 254 3.98 11.12 3.99
CA LEU A 254 4.51 12.39 4.49
C LEU A 254 5.57 12.17 5.56
N VAL A 255 5.48 11.11 6.35
CA VAL A 255 6.51 10.73 7.34
C VAL A 255 7.66 10.00 6.65
N PHE A 256 7.37 8.85 6.06
CA PHE A 256 8.41 7.92 5.59
C PHE A 256 9.13 8.39 4.32
N SER A 257 8.39 8.85 3.32
CA SER A 257 9.03 9.34 2.07
C SER A 257 9.78 10.64 2.30
N THR A 258 9.28 11.54 3.18
CA THR A 258 9.96 12.81 3.48
C THR A 258 11.24 12.58 4.26
N ALA A 259 11.26 11.64 5.21
CA ALA A 259 12.49 11.28 5.92
C ALA A 259 13.57 10.80 4.95
N VAL A 260 13.22 9.89 4.03
CA VAL A 260 14.16 9.39 3.02
C VAL A 260 14.61 10.49 2.07
N PHE A 261 13.67 11.28 1.54
CA PHE A 261 13.98 12.35 0.58
C PHE A 261 14.83 13.45 1.22
N GLY A 262 14.57 13.80 2.48
CA GLY A 262 15.40 14.75 3.23
C GLY A 262 16.84 14.27 3.40
N MET A 263 17.04 13.00 3.75
CA MET A 263 18.39 12.41 3.87
C MET A 263 19.09 12.31 2.52
N MET A 264 18.37 12.01 1.46
CA MET A 264 18.91 12.08 0.09
C MET A 264 19.38 13.49 -0.25
N GLY A 265 18.60 14.51 0.07
CA GLY A 265 18.95 15.91 -0.15
C GLY A 265 20.22 16.31 0.60
N LEU A 266 20.32 15.96 1.89
CA LEU A 266 21.51 16.23 2.70
C LEU A 266 22.75 15.53 2.14
N TYR A 267 22.64 14.24 1.78
CA TYR A 267 23.74 13.52 1.17
C TYR A 267 24.14 14.12 -0.19
N LEU A 268 23.18 14.53 -0.99
CA LEU A 268 23.40 15.13 -2.30
C LEU A 268 24.14 16.47 -2.19
N LEU A 269 23.75 17.32 -1.24
CA LEU A 269 24.45 18.55 -0.95
C LEU A 269 25.89 18.27 -0.54
N TRP A 270 26.11 17.35 0.41
CA TRP A 270 27.45 16.95 0.82
C TRP A 270 28.27 16.41 -0.37
N PHE A 271 27.69 15.54 -1.19
CA PHE A 271 28.33 14.94 -2.37
C PHE A 271 28.75 15.99 -3.40
N TRP A 272 27.92 16.98 -3.69
CA TRP A 272 28.24 18.04 -4.63
C TRP A 272 29.36 18.93 -4.12
N PHE A 273 29.39 19.29 -2.85
CA PHE A 273 30.41 20.13 -2.28
C PHE A 273 31.80 19.45 -2.19
N HIS A 274 31.81 18.15 -1.90
CA HIS A 274 33.08 17.43 -1.66
C HIS A 274 33.66 16.75 -2.89
N GLU A 275 32.80 16.22 -3.76
CA GLU A 275 33.26 15.38 -4.88
C GLU A 275 33.37 16.16 -6.20
N ARG A 276 32.62 17.22 -6.40
CA ARG A 276 32.53 17.90 -7.68
C ARG A 276 33.11 19.31 -7.71
N GLY A 277 33.19 20.01 -6.61
CA GLY A 277 33.77 21.37 -6.55
C GLY A 277 33.09 22.45 -7.40
N ALA A 278 31.92 22.15 -8.01
CA ALA A 278 31.34 23.00 -9.04
C ALA A 278 29.88 23.39 -8.73
N ALA A 279 29.70 24.56 -8.14
CA ALA A 279 28.38 25.18 -7.96
C ALA A 279 27.63 25.43 -9.29
N ALA A 280 28.32 25.57 -10.41
CA ALA A 280 27.72 25.82 -11.72
C ALA A 280 26.87 24.64 -12.24
N ASP A 281 27.38 23.41 -12.09
CA ASP A 281 26.64 22.20 -12.52
C ASP A 281 25.38 21.98 -11.66
N LEU A 282 25.44 22.29 -10.38
CA LEU A 282 24.32 22.26 -9.48
C LEU A 282 23.17 23.15 -9.96
N PHE A 283 23.48 24.39 -10.34
CA PHE A 283 22.48 25.34 -10.81
C PHE A 283 21.75 24.83 -12.06
N HIS A 284 22.49 24.33 -13.04
CA HIS A 284 21.89 23.77 -14.25
C HIS A 284 21.02 22.56 -13.98
N HIS A 285 21.42 21.69 -13.06
CA HIS A 285 20.61 20.53 -12.65
C HIS A 285 19.35 20.97 -11.92
N LEU A 286 19.42 21.96 -11.04
CA LEU A 286 18.26 22.49 -10.31
C LEU A 286 17.23 23.14 -11.25
N VAL A 287 17.67 23.94 -12.22
CA VAL A 287 16.75 24.57 -13.19
C VAL A 287 16.00 23.52 -14.01
N ARG A 288 16.69 22.49 -14.49
CA ARG A 288 16.08 21.38 -15.23
C ARG A 288 15.15 20.53 -14.34
N LEU A 289 15.54 20.32 -13.09
CA LEU A 289 14.76 19.63 -12.08
C LEU A 289 13.43 20.35 -11.83
N ILE A 290 13.47 21.66 -11.58
CA ILE A 290 12.26 22.47 -11.35
C ILE A 290 11.29 22.33 -12.52
N GLY A 291 11.75 22.47 -13.75
CA GLY A 291 10.90 22.30 -14.94
C GLY A 291 10.27 20.93 -15.06
N SER A 292 11.00 19.86 -14.71
CA SER A 292 10.50 18.48 -14.79
C SER A 292 9.52 18.12 -13.66
N LEU A 293 9.54 18.85 -12.54
CA LEU A 293 8.71 18.59 -11.38
C LEU A 293 7.34 19.28 -11.43
N CYS A 294 7.08 20.13 -12.43
CA CYS A 294 5.78 20.83 -12.54
C CYS A 294 4.59 19.87 -12.51
N LEU A 295 4.65 18.74 -13.21
CA LEU A 295 3.55 17.77 -13.23
C LEU A 295 3.39 17.00 -11.91
N PRO A 296 4.44 16.37 -11.34
CA PRO A 296 4.30 15.69 -10.04
C PRO A 296 3.91 16.62 -8.91
N PHE A 297 4.45 17.82 -8.88
CA PHE A 297 4.10 18.84 -7.89
C PHE A 297 2.67 19.36 -8.12
N GLY A 298 2.26 19.57 -9.37
CA GLY A 298 0.88 19.95 -9.71
C GLY A 298 -0.13 18.89 -9.26
N ALA A 299 0.18 17.60 -9.43
CA ALA A 299 -0.64 16.50 -8.92
C ALA A 299 -0.76 16.54 -7.39
N LEU A 300 0.38 16.74 -6.69
CA LEU A 300 0.39 16.90 -5.24
C LEU A 300 -0.45 18.09 -4.80
N ALA A 301 -0.22 19.27 -5.40
CA ALA A 301 -0.95 20.49 -5.08
C ALA A 301 -2.45 20.32 -5.32
N GLY A 302 -2.86 19.65 -6.40
CA GLY A 302 -4.25 19.35 -6.69
C GLY A 302 -4.90 18.46 -5.62
N ILE A 303 -4.25 17.37 -5.24
CA ILE A 303 -4.76 16.46 -4.18
C ILE A 303 -4.80 17.16 -2.81
N TRP A 304 -3.78 17.92 -2.46
CA TRP A 304 -3.78 18.67 -1.20
C TRP A 304 -4.80 19.80 -1.18
N ALA A 305 -4.99 20.52 -2.30
CA ALA A 305 -6.04 21.54 -2.43
C ALA A 305 -7.43 20.91 -2.28
N ARG A 306 -7.66 19.72 -2.86
CA ARG A 306 -8.88 18.95 -2.65
C ARG A 306 -9.10 18.66 -1.16
N THR A 307 -8.11 18.05 -0.50
CA THR A 307 -8.22 17.69 0.91
C THR A 307 -8.46 18.92 1.77
N MET A 308 -7.74 20.02 1.51
CA MET A 308 -7.93 21.30 2.20
C MET A 308 -9.31 21.92 1.95
N LYS A 309 -9.83 21.84 0.73
CA LYS A 309 -11.19 22.34 0.42
C LYS A 309 -12.24 21.61 1.25
N ILE A 310 -12.12 20.30 1.36
CA ILE A 310 -13.10 19.43 2.05
C ILE A 310 -12.92 19.52 3.58
N THR A 311 -11.72 19.31 4.08
CA THR A 311 -11.46 19.10 5.51
C THR A 311 -10.93 20.34 6.25
N GLY A 312 -10.43 21.35 5.55
CA GLY A 312 -9.69 22.48 6.13
C GLY A 312 -8.22 22.21 6.37
N MET A 313 -7.74 20.96 6.16
CA MET A 313 -6.35 20.54 6.29
C MET A 313 -5.78 20.08 4.94
N PRO A 314 -4.51 20.39 4.62
CA PRO A 314 -3.91 19.90 3.38
C PRO A 314 -3.69 18.38 3.39
N VAL A 315 -3.43 17.80 4.57
CA VAL A 315 -3.29 16.36 4.82
C VAL A 315 -4.05 16.00 6.09
N THR A 316 -4.74 14.89 6.10
CA THR A 316 -5.49 14.38 7.24
C THR A 316 -4.73 13.26 7.94
N SER A 317 -4.99 13.05 9.22
CA SER A 317 -4.46 12.00 10.11
C SER A 317 -2.95 12.06 10.41
N VAL A 318 -2.15 12.88 9.72
CA VAL A 318 -0.70 12.98 9.95
C VAL A 318 -0.31 14.45 10.11
N PHE A 319 0.47 14.75 11.15
CA PHE A 319 0.96 16.10 11.44
C PHE A 319 -0.14 17.18 11.59
N THR A 320 -1.33 16.80 12.00
CA THR A 320 -2.46 17.74 12.19
C THR A 320 -2.11 18.88 13.13
N SER A 321 -1.37 18.59 14.22
CA SER A 321 -0.88 19.61 15.15
C SER A 321 0.07 20.62 14.50
N ILE A 322 0.93 20.15 13.56
CA ILE A 322 1.84 21.04 12.83
C ILE A 322 1.04 21.94 11.90
N PHE A 323 0.08 21.40 11.16
CA PHE A 323 -0.78 22.21 10.29
C PHE A 323 -1.65 23.19 11.09
N ALA A 324 -2.14 22.78 12.26
CA ALA A 324 -2.86 23.66 13.17
C ALA A 324 -2.00 24.85 13.65
N TRP A 325 -0.71 24.62 13.91
CA TRP A 325 0.23 25.67 14.24
C TRP A 325 0.41 26.70 13.10
N PHE A 326 0.27 26.27 11.83
CA PHE A 326 0.24 27.17 10.68
C PHE A 326 -1.14 27.82 10.43
N GLY A 327 -2.11 27.63 11.33
CA GLY A 327 -3.43 28.24 11.26
C GLY A 327 -4.49 27.43 10.50
N PHE A 328 -4.19 26.22 10.04
CA PHE A 328 -5.19 25.34 9.45
C PHE A 328 -6.09 24.76 10.55
N LYS A 329 -7.40 24.65 10.25
CA LYS A 329 -8.39 24.08 11.18
C LYS A 329 -9.27 23.08 10.45
N MET A 330 -9.54 21.97 11.12
CA MET A 330 -10.54 21.01 10.64
C MET A 330 -11.92 21.68 10.56
N LYS A 331 -12.62 21.38 9.47
CA LYS A 331 -14.00 21.83 9.24
C LYS A 331 -14.97 20.74 9.71
N TYR A 332 -16.19 21.15 10.05
CA TYR A 332 -17.30 20.24 10.22
C TYR A 332 -17.48 19.39 8.93
N PRO A 333 -17.76 18.11 9.01
CA PRO A 333 -18.02 17.28 10.21
C PRO A 333 -16.78 16.52 10.71
N PHE A 334 -15.58 16.81 10.20
CA PHE A 334 -14.39 16.01 10.46
C PHE A 334 -13.89 16.13 11.90
N ALA A 335 -13.34 15.02 12.38
CA ALA A 335 -12.97 14.86 13.75
C ALA A 335 -11.91 15.86 14.23
N THR A 336 -12.10 16.34 15.43
CA THR A 336 -11.12 17.02 16.25
C THR A 336 -10.72 16.16 17.45
N SER A 337 -11.11 14.89 17.47
CA SER A 337 -11.14 14.07 18.66
C SER A 337 -9.76 13.83 19.26
N GLU A 338 -9.68 14.00 20.55
CA GLU A 338 -8.68 13.36 21.39
C GLU A 338 -8.91 11.85 21.37
N LEU A 339 -7.84 11.06 21.28
CA LEU A 339 -7.93 9.61 21.41
C LEU A 339 -8.59 9.29 22.76
N PRO A 340 -9.60 8.39 22.80
CA PRO A 340 -10.19 7.95 24.05
C PRO A 340 -9.13 7.48 25.05
N GLN A 341 -9.32 7.75 26.34
CA GLN A 341 -8.32 7.43 27.38
C GLN A 341 -7.95 5.95 27.44
N ASN A 342 -8.86 5.05 27.12
CA ASN A 342 -8.61 3.60 27.03
C ASN A 342 -7.65 3.19 25.91
N TYR A 343 -7.32 4.10 25.00
CA TYR A 343 -6.28 3.91 23.98
C TYR A 343 -4.94 4.57 24.37
N GLN A 344 -4.87 5.25 25.50
CA GLN A 344 -3.62 5.71 26.09
C GLN A 344 -2.95 4.53 26.78
N GLU A 345 -2.05 3.92 26.06
CA GLU A 345 -1.39 2.72 26.52
C GLU A 345 -0.20 3.00 27.47
N GLU A 346 0.22 1.90 28.10
CA GLU A 346 1.41 1.65 28.91
C GLU A 346 2.68 2.36 28.42
N SER A 347 3.77 2.25 29.16
CA SER A 347 5.03 2.91 28.82
C SER A 347 5.44 2.69 27.36
N THR A 348 5.84 3.76 26.68
CA THR A 348 6.29 3.76 25.29
C THR A 348 7.34 2.68 24.99
N LEU A 349 8.20 2.35 25.95
CA LEU A 349 9.24 1.31 25.79
C LEU A 349 8.64 -0.08 25.76
N HIS A 350 7.64 -0.38 26.57
CA HIS A 350 6.96 -1.68 26.57
C HIS A 350 6.20 -1.90 25.25
N VAL A 351 5.44 -0.89 24.82
CA VAL A 351 4.76 -0.89 23.53
C VAL A 351 5.74 -1.10 22.38
N LEU A 352 6.86 -0.37 22.38
CA LEU A 352 7.90 -0.52 21.36
C LEU A 352 8.48 -1.95 21.35
N ALA A 353 8.82 -2.51 22.52
CA ALA A 353 9.37 -3.86 22.61
C ALA A 353 8.38 -4.91 22.11
N ARG A 354 7.08 -4.81 22.49
CA ARG A 354 6.02 -5.69 22.02
C ARG A 354 5.88 -5.63 20.50
N ARG A 355 5.84 -4.43 19.93
CA ARG A 355 5.68 -4.21 18.48
C ARG A 355 6.89 -4.66 17.68
N ILE A 356 8.12 -4.47 18.19
CA ILE A 356 9.33 -5.06 17.58
C ILE A 356 9.24 -6.59 17.59
N TRP A 357 8.80 -7.19 18.68
CA TRP A 357 8.59 -8.63 18.76
C TRP A 357 7.57 -9.12 17.74
N GLN A 358 6.42 -8.45 17.65
CA GLN A 358 5.39 -8.75 16.65
C GLN A 358 5.96 -8.67 15.22
N MET A 359 6.67 -7.59 14.90
CA MET A 359 7.27 -7.40 13.58
C MET A 359 8.28 -8.51 13.20
N LEU A 360 9.03 -9.05 14.19
CA LEU A 360 10.08 -10.03 13.94
C LEU A 360 9.60 -11.48 14.06
N MET A 361 8.58 -11.75 14.86
CA MET A 361 8.22 -13.11 15.26
C MET A 361 6.78 -13.51 14.93
N GLN A 362 5.89 -12.54 14.71
CA GLN A 362 4.49 -12.79 14.40
C GLN A 362 4.15 -12.37 12.96
N PRO A 363 4.11 -13.31 12.02
CA PRO A 363 3.94 -12.99 10.61
C PRO A 363 2.56 -12.44 10.26
N GLN A 364 1.54 -12.65 11.11
CA GLN A 364 0.15 -12.29 10.85
C GLN A 364 -0.49 -11.40 11.91
N GLY A 365 0.19 -11.09 13.01
CA GLY A 365 -0.40 -10.38 14.14
C GLY A 365 -1.42 -11.21 14.94
N GLU A 366 -2.26 -10.54 15.73
CA GLU A 366 -3.21 -11.19 16.64
C GLU A 366 -4.56 -11.49 15.96
N ASP A 367 -4.96 -10.66 15.00
CA ASP A 367 -6.21 -10.79 14.26
C ASP A 367 -5.96 -11.25 12.81
N MET A 368 -6.32 -12.49 12.55
CA MET A 368 -6.19 -13.11 11.22
C MET A 368 -7.09 -12.45 10.16
N GLY A 369 -8.15 -11.77 10.55
CA GLY A 369 -9.05 -11.04 9.66
C GLY A 369 -8.44 -9.74 9.13
N HIS A 370 -7.44 -9.19 9.80
CA HIS A 370 -6.74 -7.97 9.42
C HIS A 370 -5.48 -8.26 8.63
N VAL A 371 -5.52 -8.08 7.33
CA VAL A 371 -4.33 -8.16 6.47
C VAL A 371 -3.24 -7.18 6.87
N ILE A 372 -3.65 -6.07 7.41
CA ILE A 372 -2.82 -5.00 7.91
C ILE A 372 -1.88 -5.45 9.02
N LEU A 373 -2.25 -6.50 9.76
CA LEU A 373 -1.40 -7.14 10.77
C LEU A 373 -0.40 -8.13 10.18
N ALA A 374 -0.30 -8.25 8.85
CA ALA A 374 0.73 -9.04 8.19
C ALA A 374 2.09 -8.35 8.27
N TRP A 375 2.78 -8.56 9.37
CA TRP A 375 4.11 -8.04 9.65
C TRP A 375 5.20 -8.77 8.85
N GLY A 376 6.46 -8.44 9.12
CA GLY A 376 7.58 -9.29 8.72
C GLY A 376 7.51 -10.65 9.43
N THR A 377 8.44 -11.53 9.13
CA THR A 377 8.59 -12.83 9.79
C THR A 377 9.90 -12.86 10.57
N SER A 378 10.17 -13.97 11.26
CA SER A 378 11.50 -14.26 11.79
C SER A 378 12.62 -14.19 10.73
N LEU A 379 12.27 -14.18 9.44
CA LEU A 379 13.17 -13.83 8.35
C LEU A 379 13.83 -12.45 8.60
N MET A 380 13.09 -11.47 9.10
CA MET A 380 13.63 -10.13 9.41
C MET A 380 14.73 -10.22 10.49
N ALA A 381 14.55 -11.06 11.50
CA ALA A 381 15.58 -11.30 12.52
C ALA A 381 16.86 -11.87 11.90
N VAL A 382 16.73 -12.83 10.99
CA VAL A 382 17.87 -13.39 10.25
C VAL A 382 18.60 -12.32 9.42
N LEU A 383 17.86 -11.44 8.73
CA LEU A 383 18.46 -10.36 7.96
C LEU A 383 19.17 -9.35 8.85
N ILE A 384 18.64 -9.03 10.04
CA ILE A 384 19.28 -8.17 11.03
C ILE A 384 20.58 -8.80 11.51
N VAL A 385 20.58 -10.09 11.85
CA VAL A 385 21.80 -10.82 12.22
C VAL A 385 22.86 -10.75 11.12
N MET A 386 22.47 -10.93 9.87
CA MET A 386 23.39 -10.78 8.72
C MET A 386 24.01 -9.37 8.66
N LEU A 387 23.23 -8.33 8.91
CA LEU A 387 23.70 -6.94 8.91
C LEU A 387 24.65 -6.65 10.08
N VAL A 388 24.34 -7.16 11.27
CA VAL A 388 25.21 -7.06 12.46
C VAL A 388 26.57 -7.74 12.19
N LEU A 389 26.54 -8.95 11.67
CA LEU A 389 27.77 -9.68 11.29
C LEU A 389 28.56 -8.91 10.21
N TYR A 390 27.87 -8.35 9.23
CA TYR A 390 28.51 -7.50 8.22
C TYR A 390 29.19 -6.28 8.86
N GLY A 391 28.53 -5.60 9.79
CA GLY A 391 29.09 -4.47 10.52
C GLY A 391 30.34 -4.84 11.34
N ILE A 392 30.32 -6.01 11.99
CA ILE A 392 31.44 -6.52 12.80
C ILE A 392 32.67 -6.85 11.90
N PHE A 393 32.44 -7.51 10.77
CA PHE A 393 33.51 -7.98 9.90
C PHE A 393 33.97 -6.96 8.85
N SER A 394 33.17 -5.91 8.56
CA SER A 394 33.56 -4.87 7.62
C SER A 394 34.68 -3.99 8.20
N LYS A 395 35.87 -4.12 7.65
CA LYS A 395 37.00 -3.27 8.06
C LYS A 395 36.86 -1.86 7.50
N LYS A 396 37.19 -0.84 8.30
CA LYS A 396 37.39 0.54 7.81
C LYS A 396 38.48 0.51 6.74
N GLY A 397 38.15 0.80 5.49
CA GLY A 397 39.10 0.84 4.38
C GLY A 397 38.82 -0.13 3.23
N ASP A 398 37.83 -1.00 3.34
CA ASP A 398 37.31 -1.67 2.15
C ASP A 398 36.71 -0.60 1.21
N GLU A 399 37.00 -0.68 -0.11
CA GLU A 399 36.48 0.27 -1.12
C GLU A 399 34.94 0.41 -0.95
N GLN A 400 34.53 1.30 -0.04
CA GLN A 400 33.12 1.60 0.16
C GLN A 400 32.69 2.37 -1.09
N SER A 401 31.79 1.79 -1.86
CA SER A 401 31.21 2.52 -2.99
C SER A 401 30.44 3.73 -2.44
N HIS A 402 30.52 4.87 -3.11
CA HIS A 402 29.74 6.08 -2.75
C HIS A 402 28.25 5.76 -2.58
N ILE A 403 27.73 4.81 -3.36
CA ILE A 403 26.34 4.35 -3.28
C ILE A 403 26.05 3.70 -1.93
N TRP A 404 26.98 2.85 -1.40
CA TRP A 404 26.78 2.22 -0.10
C TRP A 404 26.83 3.23 1.06
N ASN A 405 27.74 4.22 0.96
CA ASN A 405 27.77 5.32 1.93
C ASN A 405 26.46 6.13 1.89
N ALA A 406 25.96 6.43 0.70
CA ALA A 406 24.66 7.07 0.53
C ALA A 406 23.54 6.22 1.14
N ALA A 407 23.53 4.91 0.90
CA ALA A 407 22.56 4.01 1.47
C ALA A 407 22.59 4.00 3.02
N LEU A 408 23.77 3.98 3.63
CA LEU A 408 23.91 4.02 5.09
C LEU A 408 23.40 5.33 5.69
N VAL A 409 23.67 6.47 5.04
CA VAL A 409 23.17 7.79 5.47
C VAL A 409 21.65 7.86 5.39
N ILE A 410 21.02 7.14 4.47
CA ILE A 410 19.56 7.10 4.34
C ILE A 410 18.96 6.05 5.28
N PHE A 411 19.48 4.84 5.30
CA PHE A 411 18.89 3.69 6.00
C PHE A 411 18.93 3.86 7.52
N PHE A 412 20.05 4.34 8.07
CA PHE A 412 20.17 4.45 9.51
C PHE A 412 19.18 5.45 10.15
N PRO A 413 19.06 6.71 9.67
CA PRO A 413 18.03 7.62 10.17
C PRO A 413 16.61 7.12 9.88
N PHE A 414 16.39 6.45 8.76
CA PHE A 414 15.09 5.89 8.44
C PHE A 414 14.66 4.79 9.43
N VAL A 415 15.60 3.95 9.89
CA VAL A 415 15.34 2.99 10.98
C VAL A 415 14.90 3.72 12.25
N ILE A 416 15.57 4.83 12.60
CA ILE A 416 15.19 5.64 13.76
C ILE A 416 13.77 6.20 13.60
N VAL A 417 13.44 6.77 12.45
CA VAL A 417 12.08 7.27 12.14
C VAL A 417 11.05 6.15 12.23
N SER A 418 11.39 4.95 11.74
CA SER A 418 10.51 3.79 11.81
C SER A 418 10.28 3.33 13.26
N LEU A 419 11.31 3.33 14.11
CA LEU A 419 11.20 2.98 15.53
C LEU A 419 10.37 4.03 16.30
N ILE A 420 10.56 5.31 16.01
CA ILE A 420 9.74 6.39 16.59
C ILE A 420 8.28 6.20 16.16
N SER A 421 8.03 5.96 14.87
CA SER A 421 6.67 5.71 14.36
C SER A 421 6.06 4.47 15.03
N LEU A 422 6.85 3.41 15.20
CA LEU A 422 6.43 2.18 15.86
C LEU A 422 6.03 2.39 17.33
N SER A 423 6.62 3.39 18.00
CA SER A 423 6.31 3.70 19.41
C SER A 423 5.14 4.67 19.58
N MET A 424 4.92 5.56 18.62
CA MET A 424 4.00 6.70 18.79
C MET A 424 2.64 6.52 18.12
N LEU A 425 2.57 5.75 17.02
CA LEU A 425 1.31 5.57 16.30
C LEU A 425 0.37 4.64 17.08
N TYR A 426 -0.91 5.01 17.14
CA TYR A 426 -1.93 4.28 17.90
C TYR A 426 -2.12 2.85 17.37
N GLN A 427 -2.45 2.71 16.11
CA GLN A 427 -2.51 1.42 15.42
C GLN A 427 -1.41 1.37 14.38
N ILE A 428 -0.64 0.31 14.40
CA ILE A 428 0.45 0.12 13.47
C ILE A 428 0.34 -1.22 12.79
N ASP A 429 0.27 -1.15 11.49
CA ASP A 429 0.18 -2.30 10.62
C ASP A 429 1.51 -2.54 9.91
N GLY A 430 1.80 -3.82 9.63
CA GLY A 430 3.04 -4.20 8.98
C GLY A 430 3.25 -3.55 7.61
N ASN A 431 2.18 -3.20 6.91
CA ASN A 431 2.23 -2.53 5.62
C ASN A 431 2.86 -1.13 5.66
N TYR A 432 2.84 -0.42 6.80
CA TYR A 432 3.54 0.86 6.95
C TYR A 432 5.06 0.72 6.86
N PHE A 433 5.59 -0.47 7.15
CA PHE A 433 7.02 -0.76 7.24
C PHE A 433 7.59 -1.49 6.01
N MET A 434 6.85 -1.56 4.88
CA MET A 434 7.32 -2.21 3.65
C MET A 434 8.68 -1.68 3.19
N LEU A 435 8.92 -0.37 3.32
CA LEU A 435 10.20 0.23 2.97
C LEU A 435 11.31 -0.19 3.94
N LEU A 436 11.02 -0.31 5.25
CA LEU A 436 11.97 -0.82 6.24
C LEU A 436 12.38 -2.26 5.93
N TYR A 437 11.43 -3.13 5.61
CA TYR A 437 11.73 -4.50 5.18
C TYR A 437 12.60 -4.50 3.93
N SER A 438 12.31 -3.62 2.98
CA SER A 438 13.09 -3.47 1.75
C SER A 438 14.54 -3.06 2.04
N MET A 439 14.76 -2.11 2.94
CA MET A 439 16.10 -1.66 3.33
C MET A 439 16.89 -2.78 4.03
N LEU A 440 16.23 -3.56 4.89
CA LEU A 440 16.86 -4.74 5.51
C LEU A 440 17.27 -5.80 4.47
N ILE A 441 16.41 -6.06 3.49
CA ILE A 441 16.70 -6.99 2.39
C ILE A 441 17.88 -6.47 1.55
N LEU A 442 17.87 -5.20 1.16
CA LEU A 442 18.94 -4.58 0.37
C LEU A 442 20.28 -4.62 1.12
N GLY A 443 20.27 -4.32 2.41
CA GLY A 443 21.43 -4.43 3.26
C GLY A 443 21.96 -5.87 3.36
N ALA A 444 21.06 -6.85 3.52
CA ALA A 444 21.42 -8.26 3.55
C ALA A 444 22.01 -8.76 2.21
N CYS A 445 21.51 -8.26 1.07
CA CYS A 445 22.11 -8.52 -0.24
C CYS A 445 23.57 -8.02 -0.30
N ARG A 446 23.84 -6.84 0.24
CA ARG A 446 25.22 -6.30 0.34
C ARG A 446 26.07 -7.14 1.28
N ALA A 447 25.55 -7.50 2.46
CA ALA A 447 26.25 -8.36 3.42
C ALA A 447 26.67 -9.70 2.79
N MET A 448 25.78 -10.33 2.03
CA MET A 448 26.05 -11.62 1.38
C MET A 448 27.19 -11.51 0.34
N VAL A 449 27.20 -10.44 -0.45
CA VAL A 449 28.29 -10.20 -1.41
C VAL A 449 29.63 -10.01 -0.67
N TYR A 450 29.62 -9.27 0.44
CA TYR A 450 30.79 -9.05 1.25
C TYR A 450 31.29 -10.35 1.91
N PHE A 451 30.42 -11.16 2.51
CA PHE A 451 30.78 -12.44 3.11
C PHE A 451 31.45 -13.38 2.10
N LYS A 452 31.04 -13.31 0.86
CA LYS A 452 31.67 -14.06 -0.21
C LYS A 452 33.09 -13.56 -0.52
N LYS A 453 33.30 -12.23 -0.53
CA LYS A 453 34.60 -11.60 -0.79
C LYS A 453 35.63 -11.99 0.27
N ILE A 454 35.24 -12.06 1.56
CA ILE A 454 36.13 -12.39 2.67
C ILE A 454 36.26 -13.90 2.95
N GLY A 455 35.65 -14.76 2.12
CA GLY A 455 35.70 -16.21 2.32
C GLY A 455 34.83 -16.72 3.47
N PHE A 456 34.04 -15.87 4.12
CA PHE A 456 33.13 -16.25 5.22
C PHE A 456 31.85 -16.93 4.73
N TYR A 457 31.56 -16.81 3.42
CA TYR A 457 30.35 -17.35 2.81
C TYR A 457 30.10 -18.84 3.11
N PRO A 458 31.07 -19.77 3.07
CA PRO A 458 30.80 -21.18 3.36
C PRO A 458 30.28 -21.42 4.78
N LEU A 459 30.80 -20.69 5.77
CA LEU A 459 30.33 -20.80 7.15
C LEU A 459 28.97 -20.12 7.30
N ALA A 460 28.82 -18.88 6.81
CA ALA A 460 27.56 -18.15 6.84
C ALA A 460 26.44 -18.93 6.12
N SER A 461 26.72 -19.54 4.97
CA SER A 461 25.72 -20.33 4.24
C SER A 461 25.30 -21.59 4.99
N LYS A 462 26.23 -22.29 5.66
CA LYS A 462 25.91 -23.48 6.46
C LYS A 462 25.02 -23.14 7.66
N CYS A 463 25.22 -21.99 8.29
CA CYS A 463 24.47 -21.57 9.47
C CYS A 463 23.15 -20.87 9.11
N LEU A 464 23.17 -19.98 8.13
CA LEU A 464 22.02 -19.13 7.79
C LEU A 464 21.10 -19.74 6.74
N ALA A 465 21.60 -20.56 5.80
CA ALA A 465 20.75 -21.13 4.76
C ALA A 465 19.62 -22.02 5.30
N PRO A 466 19.83 -22.91 6.29
CA PRO A 466 18.74 -23.69 6.87
C PRO A 466 17.68 -22.80 7.51
N LEU A 467 18.09 -21.76 8.23
CA LEU A 467 17.18 -20.80 8.85
C LEU A 467 16.39 -19.99 7.80
N LEU A 468 17.06 -19.55 6.73
CA LEU A 468 16.40 -18.88 5.61
C LEU A 468 15.36 -19.80 4.96
N VAL A 469 15.74 -21.06 4.66
CA VAL A 469 14.80 -22.03 4.05
C VAL A 469 13.60 -22.26 4.96
N LEU A 470 13.82 -22.46 6.25
CA LEU A 470 12.73 -22.61 7.22
C LEU A 470 11.81 -21.39 7.23
N ASN A 471 12.39 -20.18 7.28
CA ASN A 471 11.60 -18.96 7.27
C ASN A 471 10.84 -18.74 5.95
N LEU A 472 11.43 -19.10 4.80
CA LEU A 472 10.72 -19.05 3.53
C LEU A 472 9.51 -20.00 3.53
N ILE A 473 9.66 -21.21 4.08
CA ILE A 473 8.56 -22.16 4.22
C ILE A 473 7.48 -21.61 5.15
N VAL A 474 7.86 -21.08 6.32
CA VAL A 474 6.91 -20.47 7.28
C VAL A 474 6.15 -19.32 6.61
N THR A 475 6.85 -18.48 5.85
CA THR A 475 6.23 -17.36 5.12
C THR A 475 5.25 -17.86 4.06
N ALA A 476 5.59 -18.92 3.33
CA ALA A 476 4.68 -19.51 2.34
C ALA A 476 3.43 -20.09 3.00
N ILE A 477 3.56 -20.79 4.12
CA ILE A 477 2.44 -21.33 4.90
C ILE A 477 1.57 -20.19 5.44
N SER A 478 2.18 -19.15 6.00
CA SER A 478 1.49 -17.95 6.49
C SER A 478 0.70 -17.26 5.39
N SER A 479 1.31 -17.02 4.23
CA SER A 479 0.63 -16.42 3.08
C SER A 479 -0.50 -17.32 2.57
N TRP A 480 -0.29 -18.64 2.53
CA TRP A 480 -1.31 -19.61 2.15
C TRP A 480 -2.52 -19.56 3.08
N ALA A 481 -2.29 -19.63 4.40
CA ALA A 481 -3.36 -19.55 5.40
C ALA A 481 -4.14 -18.23 5.27
N TRP A 482 -3.42 -17.13 5.09
CA TRP A 482 -4.04 -15.80 4.95
C TRP A 482 -4.85 -15.66 3.65
N THR A 483 -4.44 -16.32 2.56
CA THR A 483 -5.19 -16.33 1.30
C THR A 483 -6.34 -17.35 1.28
N ALA A 484 -6.75 -17.85 2.41
CA ALA A 484 -7.79 -18.87 2.59
C ALA A 484 -7.45 -20.27 2.02
N GLY A 485 -6.20 -20.48 1.61
CA GLY A 485 -5.72 -21.78 1.13
C GLY A 485 -6.56 -22.36 0.00
N PHE A 486 -7.04 -23.58 0.17
CA PHE A 486 -7.97 -24.28 -0.75
C PHE A 486 -9.44 -24.11 -0.40
N SER A 487 -9.82 -23.06 0.36
CA SER A 487 -11.22 -22.80 0.67
C SER A 487 -12.08 -22.64 -0.59
N GLU A 488 -13.39 -22.66 -0.41
CA GLU A 488 -14.36 -22.51 -1.50
C GLU A 488 -14.23 -21.22 -2.28
N ILE A 489 -13.71 -20.16 -1.66
CA ILE A 489 -13.49 -18.86 -2.30
C ILE A 489 -12.20 -18.81 -3.13
N HIS A 490 -11.33 -19.81 -3.01
CA HIS A 490 -10.11 -19.85 -3.80
C HIS A 490 -10.43 -20.11 -5.28
N LEU A 491 -9.80 -19.36 -6.20
CA LEU A 491 -10.05 -19.46 -7.64
C LEU A 491 -9.91 -20.88 -8.20
N LEU A 492 -8.99 -21.68 -7.66
CA LEU A 492 -8.78 -23.06 -8.08
C LEU A 492 -9.96 -23.97 -7.72
N ASN A 493 -10.77 -23.60 -6.72
CA ASN A 493 -11.90 -24.43 -6.27
C ASN A 493 -13.22 -24.01 -6.91
N LYS A 494 -13.54 -22.72 -6.96
CA LYS A 494 -14.86 -22.25 -7.42
C LYS A 494 -14.86 -21.34 -8.64
N GLY A 495 -13.72 -21.11 -9.24
CA GLY A 495 -13.64 -20.23 -10.41
C GLY A 495 -13.78 -18.75 -10.07
N ARG A 496 -14.43 -17.99 -10.95
CA ARG A 496 -14.44 -16.53 -10.86
C ARG A 496 -15.65 -16.04 -10.06
N VAL A 497 -15.40 -15.56 -8.84
CA VAL A 497 -16.39 -14.84 -8.04
C VAL A 497 -15.88 -13.41 -7.92
N ASN A 498 -16.61 -12.44 -8.45
CA ASN A 498 -16.24 -11.04 -8.29
C ASN A 498 -16.71 -10.49 -6.93
N HIS A 499 -16.18 -9.34 -6.54
CA HIS A 499 -16.46 -8.73 -5.25
C HIS A 499 -17.97 -8.43 -5.07
N ARG A 500 -18.64 -7.93 -6.09
CA ARG A 500 -20.08 -7.61 -6.03
C ARG A 500 -20.94 -8.87 -5.84
N ALA A 501 -20.60 -9.95 -6.54
CA ALA A 501 -21.30 -11.23 -6.34
C ALA A 501 -21.10 -11.77 -4.91
N GLN A 502 -19.94 -11.53 -4.32
CA GLN A 502 -19.66 -11.88 -2.94
C GLN A 502 -20.45 -11.01 -1.95
N GLU A 503 -20.58 -9.72 -2.19
CA GLU A 503 -21.44 -8.83 -1.39
C GLU A 503 -22.89 -9.31 -1.43
N GLN A 504 -23.41 -9.58 -2.61
CA GLN A 504 -24.76 -10.11 -2.79
C GLN A 504 -24.96 -11.43 -2.05
N ALA A 505 -24.04 -12.40 -2.19
CA ALA A 505 -24.12 -13.69 -1.50
C ALA A 505 -24.14 -13.54 0.03
N ARG A 506 -23.40 -12.58 0.58
CA ARG A 506 -23.44 -12.29 2.01
C ARG A 506 -24.77 -11.68 2.45
N MET A 507 -25.38 -10.84 1.60
CA MET A 507 -26.70 -10.29 1.88
C MET A 507 -27.78 -11.38 1.81
N GLU A 508 -27.66 -12.31 0.86
CA GLU A 508 -28.53 -13.49 0.79
C GLU A 508 -28.39 -14.38 2.04
N GLU A 509 -27.16 -14.61 2.50
CA GLU A 509 -26.89 -15.36 3.73
C GLU A 509 -27.47 -14.68 4.99
N LYS A 510 -27.43 -13.35 5.05
CA LYS A 510 -28.02 -12.56 6.13
C LYS A 510 -29.54 -12.43 6.01
N GLY A 511 -30.14 -12.85 4.91
CA GLY A 511 -31.56 -12.72 4.66
C GLY A 511 -32.05 -11.29 4.43
N ASN A 512 -31.21 -10.40 3.90
CA ASN A 512 -31.55 -9.00 3.61
C ASN A 512 -31.39 -8.63 2.12
N THR A 513 -31.80 -9.56 1.26
CA THR A 513 -31.68 -9.43 -0.21
C THR A 513 -32.52 -8.29 -0.77
N LEU A 514 -33.72 -8.08 -0.26
CA LEU A 514 -34.61 -7.01 -0.75
C LEU A 514 -34.07 -5.64 -0.34
N ILE A 515 -33.60 -5.50 0.90
CA ILE A 515 -32.92 -4.29 1.37
C ILE A 515 -31.72 -3.98 0.48
N TRP A 516 -30.90 -5.01 0.17
CA TRP A 516 -29.73 -4.81 -0.70
C TRP A 516 -30.14 -4.40 -2.11
N GLN A 517 -31.21 -4.96 -2.67
CA GLN A 517 -31.73 -4.60 -3.99
C GLN A 517 -32.23 -3.16 -4.01
N GLU A 518 -32.98 -2.74 -3.00
CA GLU A 518 -33.50 -1.37 -2.89
C GLU A 518 -32.36 -0.35 -2.87
N VAL A 519 -31.39 -0.53 -1.98
CA VAL A 519 -30.24 0.38 -1.85
C VAL A 519 -29.36 0.36 -3.11
N SER A 520 -29.29 -0.79 -3.81
CA SER A 520 -28.45 -0.97 -4.99
C SER A 520 -29.01 -0.35 -6.28
N GLN A 521 -30.24 0.16 -6.27
CA GLN A 521 -30.86 0.78 -7.44
C GLN A 521 -30.12 2.02 -7.89
N ASP A 522 -29.57 2.78 -6.94
CA ASP A 522 -28.79 3.98 -7.24
C ASP A 522 -27.42 3.93 -6.53
N PRO A 523 -26.31 3.91 -7.28
CA PRO A 523 -24.97 3.97 -6.70
C PRO A 523 -24.64 5.31 -6.02
N GLU A 524 -25.45 6.34 -6.21
CA GLU A 524 -25.32 7.63 -5.55
C GLU A 524 -25.98 7.66 -4.16
N ASN A 525 -26.77 6.65 -3.80
CA ASN A 525 -27.37 6.52 -2.48
C ASN A 525 -26.30 6.63 -1.38
N ARG A 526 -26.69 7.24 -0.28
CA ARG A 526 -25.86 7.41 0.92
C ARG A 526 -26.54 6.78 2.10
N VAL A 527 -25.81 5.84 2.75
CA VAL A 527 -26.34 5.01 3.82
C VAL A 527 -25.51 5.18 5.08
N ILE A 528 -26.18 5.38 6.21
CA ILE A 528 -25.55 5.21 7.53
C ILE A 528 -25.98 3.85 8.07
N ALA A 529 -25.01 2.98 8.35
CA ALA A 529 -25.24 1.61 8.73
C ALA A 529 -24.94 1.35 10.22
N PHE A 530 -25.90 0.87 10.96
CA PHE A 530 -25.76 0.31 12.30
C PHE A 530 -25.59 -1.20 12.16
N GLY A 531 -24.35 -1.68 12.21
CA GLY A 531 -24.09 -3.10 11.96
C GLY A 531 -22.63 -3.46 12.20
N THR A 532 -22.33 -4.74 11.99
CA THR A 532 -21.00 -5.32 12.19
C THR A 532 -20.02 -4.77 11.18
N HIS A 533 -19.15 -3.87 11.61
CA HIS A 533 -18.14 -3.25 10.75
C HIS A 533 -17.00 -4.24 10.41
N PRO A 534 -16.51 -4.31 9.15
CA PRO A 534 -16.90 -3.55 7.97
C PRO A 534 -18.02 -4.20 7.12
N TYR A 535 -18.58 -5.28 7.56
CA TYR A 535 -19.55 -6.07 6.79
C TYR A 535 -20.88 -5.36 6.54
N CYS A 536 -21.27 -4.43 7.43
CA CYS A 536 -22.44 -3.58 7.21
C CYS A 536 -22.27 -2.55 6.07
N LEU A 537 -21.04 -2.41 5.53
CA LEU A 537 -20.74 -1.52 4.42
C LEU A 537 -20.96 -2.15 3.02
N GLN A 538 -21.59 -3.31 2.93
CA GLN A 538 -21.61 -4.13 1.70
C GLN A 538 -22.68 -3.70 0.67
N PHE A 539 -23.20 -2.50 0.77
CA PHE A 539 -24.04 -1.92 -0.26
C PHE A 539 -23.19 -1.28 -1.37
N PRO A 540 -23.59 -1.39 -2.66
CA PRO A 540 -22.82 -0.85 -3.77
C PRO A 540 -22.99 0.66 -3.95
N CYS A 541 -22.85 1.42 -2.89
CA CYS A 541 -23.00 2.87 -2.81
C CYS A 541 -22.10 3.46 -1.72
N ASN A 542 -22.25 4.75 -1.40
CA ASN A 542 -21.53 5.39 -0.30
C ASN A 542 -22.16 4.99 1.05
N VAL A 543 -21.46 4.19 1.82
CA VAL A 543 -21.91 3.71 3.14
C VAL A 543 -20.90 4.10 4.20
N GLU A 544 -21.41 4.56 5.33
CA GLU A 544 -20.63 4.78 6.55
C GLU A 544 -21.26 4.02 7.71
N SER A 545 -20.43 3.37 8.53
CA SER A 545 -20.95 2.70 9.72
C SER A 545 -21.02 3.64 10.92
N TYR A 546 -22.00 3.43 11.77
CA TYR A 546 -22.07 4.08 13.07
C TYR A 546 -20.78 3.91 13.88
N LYS A 547 -20.16 2.72 13.80
CA LYS A 547 -18.88 2.43 14.45
C LYS A 547 -17.75 3.31 13.90
N ASP A 548 -17.78 3.66 12.62
CA ASP A 548 -16.80 4.54 12.00
C ASP A 548 -16.92 5.97 12.54
N ILE A 549 -18.17 6.46 12.66
CA ILE A 549 -18.47 7.77 13.23
C ILE A 549 -18.02 7.86 14.70
N THR A 550 -18.21 6.80 15.48
CA THR A 550 -17.87 6.75 16.92
C THR A 550 -16.44 6.25 17.20
N SER A 551 -15.66 5.93 16.16
CA SER A 551 -14.28 5.50 16.29
C SER A 551 -13.35 6.66 16.66
N PRO A 552 -12.11 6.39 17.12
CA PRO A 552 -11.09 7.42 17.31
C PRO A 552 -10.78 8.23 16.05
N TRP A 553 -11.12 7.71 14.88
CA TRP A 553 -10.94 8.34 13.57
C TRP A 553 -12.20 9.05 13.06
N GLY A 554 -13.30 8.90 13.77
CA GLY A 554 -14.57 9.52 13.50
C GLY A 554 -14.79 10.81 14.30
N ASN A 555 -16.04 11.21 14.45
CA ASN A 555 -16.46 12.35 15.25
C ASN A 555 -17.74 12.00 16.04
N VAL A 556 -17.56 11.58 17.29
CA VAL A 556 -18.68 11.18 18.14
C VAL A 556 -19.69 12.31 18.42
N GLU A 557 -19.28 13.58 18.27
CA GLU A 557 -20.17 14.73 18.45
C GLU A 557 -21.33 14.75 17.45
N LEU A 558 -21.18 14.08 16.31
CA LEU A 558 -22.21 14.00 15.28
C LEU A 558 -23.41 13.12 15.68
N VAL A 559 -23.19 12.27 16.68
CA VAL A 559 -24.19 11.29 17.14
C VAL A 559 -24.42 11.37 18.65
N ASN A 560 -23.94 12.43 19.31
CA ASN A 560 -24.06 12.60 20.75
C ASN A 560 -25.44 13.13 21.19
N SER A 561 -26.27 13.55 20.26
CA SER A 561 -27.67 13.89 20.47
C SER A 561 -28.49 13.66 19.20
N PRO A 562 -29.82 13.50 19.33
CA PRO A 562 -30.71 13.37 18.18
C PRO A 562 -30.61 14.54 17.21
N GLU A 563 -30.47 15.77 17.71
CA GLU A 563 -30.35 16.99 16.89
C GLU A 563 -29.01 17.01 16.13
N ALA A 564 -27.93 16.57 16.76
CA ALA A 564 -26.64 16.47 16.12
C ALA A 564 -26.68 15.43 14.99
N PHE A 565 -27.34 14.31 15.20
CA PHE A 565 -27.48 13.27 14.20
C PHE A 565 -28.36 13.70 13.01
N GLU A 566 -29.49 14.37 13.26
CA GLU A 566 -30.30 14.98 12.20
C GLU A 566 -29.49 15.97 11.37
N THR A 567 -28.77 16.86 12.03
CA THR A 567 -27.89 17.84 11.38
C THR A 567 -26.83 17.13 10.51
N TYR A 568 -26.29 16.02 11.01
CA TYR A 568 -25.31 15.26 10.28
C TYR A 568 -25.92 14.52 9.08
N MET A 569 -27.05 13.85 9.25
CA MET A 569 -27.76 13.18 8.15
C MET A 569 -28.10 14.17 7.01
N ALA A 570 -28.58 15.36 7.36
CA ALA A 570 -28.87 16.43 6.39
C ALA A 570 -27.58 16.92 5.68
N TYR A 571 -26.50 17.13 6.44
CA TYR A 571 -25.20 17.51 5.86
C TYR A 571 -24.64 16.44 4.92
N ALA A 572 -24.71 15.17 5.34
CA ALA A 572 -24.25 14.03 4.58
C ALA A 572 -25.18 13.71 3.38
N LYS A 573 -26.37 14.33 3.32
CA LYS A 573 -27.42 13.98 2.36
C LYS A 573 -27.70 12.48 2.39
N THR A 574 -27.92 11.97 3.59
CA THR A 574 -28.19 10.54 3.83
C THR A 574 -29.57 10.19 3.29
N ASP A 575 -29.64 9.18 2.42
CA ASP A 575 -30.90 8.68 1.86
C ASP A 575 -31.53 7.63 2.75
N TYR A 576 -30.70 6.76 3.34
CA TYR A 576 -31.13 5.63 4.14
C TYR A 576 -30.33 5.45 5.41
N VAL A 577 -31.01 4.98 6.45
CA VAL A 577 -30.40 4.38 7.63
C VAL A 577 -30.68 2.88 7.63
N TYR A 578 -29.65 2.08 7.73
CA TYR A 578 -29.73 0.61 7.81
C TYR A 578 -29.35 0.13 9.20
N ALA A 579 -30.11 -0.81 9.76
CA ALA A 579 -29.77 -1.49 11.01
C ALA A 579 -29.76 -3.02 10.80
N GLU A 580 -28.60 -3.64 11.07
CA GLU A 580 -28.38 -5.08 10.96
C GLU A 580 -29.13 -5.82 12.09
N ALA A 581 -29.76 -6.94 11.78
CA ALA A 581 -30.49 -7.77 12.72
C ALA A 581 -29.65 -8.09 13.98
N GLY A 582 -30.22 -7.87 15.16
CA GLY A 582 -29.58 -8.15 16.43
C GLY A 582 -28.36 -7.27 16.79
N TYR A 583 -27.99 -6.29 15.96
CA TYR A 583 -26.88 -5.38 16.27
C TYR A 583 -27.23 -4.41 17.40
N LEU A 584 -28.46 -3.91 17.43
CA LEU A 584 -28.98 -3.06 18.49
C LEU A 584 -29.89 -3.90 19.38
N GLY A 585 -29.44 -4.20 20.57
CA GLY A 585 -30.20 -5.00 21.51
C GLY A 585 -29.90 -4.67 22.95
N PRO A 586 -30.67 -5.23 23.91
CA PRO A 586 -30.42 -5.02 25.33
C PRO A 586 -29.01 -5.40 25.74
N GLY A 587 -28.26 -4.45 26.26
CA GLY A 587 -26.87 -4.62 26.72
C GLY A 587 -25.77 -4.34 25.71
N SER A 588 -26.08 -4.08 24.44
CA SER A 588 -25.11 -3.60 23.47
C SER A 588 -25.50 -2.22 22.96
N TRP A 589 -24.71 -1.19 23.26
CA TRP A 589 -24.88 0.16 22.69
C TRP A 589 -26.27 0.80 22.94
N GLU A 590 -26.75 0.81 24.19
CA GLU A 590 -28.03 1.44 24.58
C GLU A 590 -28.21 2.83 23.95
N TRP A 591 -27.14 3.62 23.90
CA TRP A 591 -27.14 4.94 23.28
C TRP A 591 -27.53 4.94 21.80
N SER A 592 -27.01 4.00 20.99
CA SER A 592 -27.33 3.94 19.55
C SER A 592 -28.75 3.50 19.28
N LEU A 593 -29.30 2.66 20.15
CA LEU A 593 -30.69 2.26 20.11
C LEU A 593 -31.61 3.43 20.43
N ASP A 594 -31.33 4.17 21.51
CA ASP A 594 -32.11 5.34 21.89
C ASP A 594 -32.03 6.45 20.83
N LEU A 595 -30.88 6.59 20.19
CA LEU A 595 -30.70 7.53 19.08
C LEU A 595 -31.65 7.20 17.92
N LEU A 596 -31.73 5.93 17.49
CA LEU A 596 -32.65 5.52 16.41
C LEU A 596 -34.12 5.62 16.81
N ARG A 597 -34.46 5.20 18.03
CA ARG A 597 -35.84 5.36 18.55
C ARG A 597 -36.29 6.81 18.51
N GLU A 598 -35.42 7.72 18.95
CA GLU A 598 -35.73 9.14 18.96
C GLU A 598 -35.86 9.72 17.56
N GLN A 599 -35.05 9.27 16.59
CA GLN A 599 -35.16 9.69 15.20
C GLN A 599 -36.47 9.24 14.56
N ILE A 600 -36.90 8.00 14.82
CA ILE A 600 -38.19 7.49 14.35
C ILE A 600 -39.33 8.28 15.01
N ARG A 601 -39.27 8.52 16.32
CA ARG A 601 -40.28 9.28 17.06
C ARG A 601 -40.42 10.73 16.55
N ARG A 602 -39.31 11.35 16.12
CA ARG A 602 -39.30 12.69 15.56
C ARG A 602 -39.78 12.73 14.11
N GLY A 603 -39.99 11.57 13.49
CA GLY A 603 -40.40 11.47 12.10
C GLY A 603 -39.30 11.80 11.10
N SER A 604 -38.03 11.79 11.53
CA SER A 604 -36.86 11.98 10.65
C SER A 604 -36.54 10.70 9.88
N LEU A 605 -36.95 9.53 10.38
CA LEU A 605 -36.84 8.23 9.72
C LEU A 605 -38.25 7.72 9.39
N THR A 606 -38.46 7.44 8.11
CA THR A 606 -39.77 7.06 7.53
C THR A 606 -39.64 5.85 6.64
N ASP A 607 -40.75 5.40 6.06
CA ASP A 607 -40.80 4.28 5.12
C ASP A 607 -40.00 3.07 5.63
N LEU A 608 -40.23 2.70 6.91
CA LEU A 608 -39.50 1.60 7.53
C LEU A 608 -39.85 0.30 6.80
N PHE A 609 -38.81 -0.38 6.35
CA PHE A 609 -38.89 -1.68 5.71
C PHE A 609 -38.07 -2.71 6.49
N PHE A 610 -38.69 -3.85 6.79
CA PHE A 610 -38.07 -4.90 7.59
C PHE A 610 -37.92 -6.19 6.77
N GLU A 611 -36.77 -6.83 6.90
CA GLU A 611 -36.46 -8.10 6.26
C GLU A 611 -35.62 -8.97 7.21
N ASN A 612 -36.19 -10.05 7.72
CA ASN A 612 -35.53 -10.98 8.64
C ASN A 612 -34.81 -10.26 9.82
N GLY A 613 -35.52 -9.35 10.48
CA GLY A 613 -34.99 -8.56 11.59
C GLY A 613 -33.98 -7.45 11.21
N ASN A 614 -33.64 -7.30 9.93
CA ASN A 614 -32.91 -6.13 9.46
C ASN A 614 -33.90 -5.01 9.17
N MET A 615 -33.48 -3.75 9.35
CA MET A 615 -34.29 -2.57 9.07
C MET A 615 -33.59 -1.67 8.05
N LEU A 616 -34.37 -1.17 7.10
CA LEU A 616 -34.03 -0.03 6.25
C LEU A 616 -35.05 1.08 6.50
N ALA A 617 -34.60 2.28 6.80
CA ALA A 617 -35.44 3.45 6.94
C ALA A 617 -34.99 4.55 5.98
N ARG A 618 -35.92 5.24 5.36
CA ARG A 618 -35.63 6.43 4.53
C ARG A 618 -35.45 7.63 5.43
N VAL A 619 -34.47 8.47 5.14
CA VAL A 619 -34.30 9.77 5.80
C VAL A 619 -35.24 10.78 5.14
N SER A 620 -36.04 11.45 5.93
CA SER A 620 -36.98 12.47 5.48
C SER A 620 -36.49 13.88 5.79
N ASP A 621 -36.57 14.77 4.82
CA ASP A 621 -36.27 16.20 4.99
C ASP A 621 -37.36 16.93 5.82
N THR A 622 -38.54 16.33 5.95
CA THR A 622 -39.67 16.89 6.70
C THR A 622 -40.21 15.82 7.64
N ALA A 623 -40.36 16.20 8.92
CA ALA A 623 -40.93 15.27 9.88
C ALA A 623 -42.33 14.83 9.48
N VAL A 624 -42.62 13.53 9.57
CA VAL A 624 -43.95 12.96 9.33
C VAL A 624 -44.90 13.30 10.47
N PRO A 625 -46.24 13.19 10.26
CA PRO A 625 -47.23 13.39 11.33
C PRO A 625 -46.95 12.50 12.54
N GLU A 626 -47.27 13.00 13.73
CA GLU A 626 -46.98 12.32 15.00
C GLU A 626 -47.61 10.91 15.08
N GLU A 627 -48.79 10.72 14.51
CA GLU A 627 -49.47 9.43 14.43
C GLU A 627 -48.68 8.42 13.59
N GLU A 628 -48.11 8.87 12.46
CA GLU A 628 -47.29 8.04 11.59
C GLU A 628 -45.94 7.70 12.26
N ALA A 629 -45.31 8.68 12.91
CA ALA A 629 -44.09 8.48 13.65
C ALA A 629 -44.26 7.47 14.79
N GLN A 630 -45.40 7.52 15.51
CA GLN A 630 -45.73 6.56 16.57
C GLN A 630 -45.95 5.15 16.01
N ASN A 631 -46.64 5.03 14.88
CA ASN A 631 -46.83 3.73 14.21
C ASN A 631 -45.50 3.13 13.75
N ASN A 632 -44.60 3.97 13.18
CA ASN A 632 -43.25 3.57 12.79
C ASN A 632 -42.42 3.08 13.99
N LEU A 633 -42.57 3.73 15.15
CA LEU A 633 -41.88 3.32 16.37
C LEU A 633 -42.38 1.97 16.87
N GLU A 634 -43.68 1.74 16.84
CA GLU A 634 -44.28 0.45 17.22
C GLU A 634 -43.83 -0.68 16.26
N MET A 635 -43.78 -0.40 14.95
CA MET A 635 -43.23 -1.35 13.96
C MET A 635 -41.76 -1.66 14.23
N PHE A 636 -40.92 -0.63 14.52
CA PHE A 636 -39.53 -0.82 14.84
C PHE A 636 -39.34 -1.73 16.07
N GLU A 637 -40.13 -1.51 17.11
CA GLU A 637 -40.05 -2.35 18.31
C GLU A 637 -40.48 -3.79 18.03
N GLN A 638 -41.53 -4.01 17.26
CA GLN A 638 -42.05 -5.34 16.95
C GLN A 638 -41.16 -6.11 15.97
N GLU A 639 -40.78 -5.50 14.85
CA GLU A 639 -40.15 -6.18 13.72
C GLU A 639 -38.62 -6.19 13.82
N TYR A 640 -38.02 -5.28 14.61
CA TYR A 640 -36.58 -5.22 14.79
C TYR A 640 -36.13 -5.68 16.18
N LEU A 641 -36.65 -5.08 17.26
CA LEU A 641 -36.15 -5.34 18.62
C LEU A 641 -36.64 -6.65 19.19
N PHE A 642 -37.88 -7.04 18.91
CA PHE A 642 -38.51 -8.29 19.37
C PHE A 642 -38.57 -9.33 18.26
N TYR A 643 -37.79 -9.16 17.20
CA TYR A 643 -37.69 -10.15 16.13
C TYR A 643 -37.16 -11.47 16.69
N ASP A 644 -37.93 -12.51 16.58
CA ASP A 644 -37.57 -13.88 17.00
C ASP A 644 -37.38 -14.77 15.76
N ALA A 645 -36.11 -15.01 15.42
CA ALA A 645 -35.76 -15.84 14.27
C ALA A 645 -36.17 -17.32 14.44
N GLU A 646 -36.47 -17.77 15.67
CA GLU A 646 -36.91 -19.15 15.95
C GLU A 646 -38.45 -19.33 15.83
N ALA A 647 -39.18 -18.21 15.75
CA ALA A 647 -40.64 -18.23 15.66
C ALA A 647 -41.16 -18.30 14.21
N GLN A 648 -40.30 -18.15 13.21
CA GLN A 648 -40.62 -18.31 11.79
C GLN A 648 -40.00 -19.58 11.21
#